data_493bd0453902d8ec8f2c4a7f3c3f6295
#
_entry.id   493bd0453902d8ec8f2c4a7f3c3f6295
#
_cell.length_a   1.000
_cell.length_b   1.000
_cell.length_c   1.000
_cell.angle_alpha   90.00
_cell.angle_beta   90.00
_cell.angle_gamma   90.00
#
_symmetry.space_group_name_H-M   'P 1'
#
loop_
_entity.id
_entity.type
_entity.pdbx_description
1 polymer ?
#
loop_
_entity_poly.entity_id
_entity_poly.type
_entity_poly.pdbx_seq_one_letter_code
_entity_poly.pdbx_strand_id
1 'polypeptide(L)'
;MHRFTGNRRRLARTVPLVIALAPFAPFDQAAAEEAQRDSDERSEAITVTGVRQAYRGNFAVSEIPQSIGEISAETLQRSGIQRLTDALDLNASVVRQNTLGGLWDSFAIRGFTGDENLPSGYLVNGFNGGRGFGGQRDTAGIERVEVLKGPAAALIGRGEPGGTVNLVTKQAELGRSFGSASVQYGSWGRLRGDADVNVALTAGLTARLIGYGEQGGTFRDHVHQSRWGFLPSLGLALGPDTRLTYDFEKTRVDVPFDRGIVVLDGNFRTVPRSRFLGEPGDGDTTARASGHQLRLQHEFSDRWSLLLGGSLRDTLLTGSSSDAETVPSRQALYGDGRSLSRQRRSRYYDASHKVVRAELAGEFETASLRHRVLIGADHDAFTYDQVFRRFRPPSLASDPSDEQGYVIDILDPVYGRFALPQTSVITDRVDRQRATGAYFQDQITIDARLQVRIGGRYDRLTLETDNRLSGVDSRRRRSRFSPQAGLVYRLSTPLTAYAAYGQGFRANVGTDAAGAIFDPETSESIEAGLKFTVLGGALSGTLAAFQLTKANVLATDPNAPAYSLAIGKARSRGVEFDLGGHLPGGIEVLVSYAYLDAEARSRMQDPNFQFQINPGDPLVNIPRHNLAMQLAKALTIGNRQAQIGAGMQHLGKRLGETGSDFMLPAHTLFRVFGSVEVMDRFELFGSVANLFDAHWYANSYSPLWVQPGAPRTGTLGLRARF
;
A
#
# COMPACT_ATOMS: atom_id res chain seq x y z
N MET A 1 -28.77 6.90 54.16
CA MET A 1 -27.69 7.78 54.73
C MET A 1 -26.38 7.45 54.04
N HIS A 2 -25.73 8.49 53.57
CA HIS A 2 -24.41 8.62 52.93
C HIS A 2 -24.31 8.37 51.42
N ARG A 3 -24.36 9.53 50.75
CA ARG A 3 -23.87 9.82 49.43
C ARG A 3 -22.35 9.66 49.35
N PHE A 4 -21.85 9.09 48.25
CA PHE A 4 -20.53 9.46 47.73
C PHE A 4 -20.62 9.67 46.23
N THR A 5 -20.61 10.94 45.86
CA THR A 5 -20.36 11.45 44.52
C THR A 5 -18.87 11.40 44.24
N GLY A 6 -18.43 10.62 43.29
CA GLY A 6 -17.04 10.56 42.83
C GLY A 6 -16.95 10.86 41.34
N ASN A 7 -16.78 12.14 41.02
CA ASN A 7 -16.54 12.67 39.67
C ASN A 7 -15.12 12.27 39.23
N ARG A 8 -14.99 11.18 38.47
CA ARG A 8 -13.70 10.82 37.84
C ARG A 8 -13.56 11.54 36.52
N ARG A 9 -12.96 12.73 36.54
CA ARG A 9 -12.38 13.35 35.35
C ARG A 9 -11.31 12.40 34.78
N ARG A 10 -11.56 11.87 33.59
CA ARG A 10 -10.53 11.15 32.83
C ARG A 10 -9.49 12.17 32.39
N LEU A 11 -8.35 12.20 33.08
CA LEU A 11 -7.13 12.87 32.65
C LEU A 11 -6.68 12.22 31.35
N ALA A 12 -6.70 12.99 30.26
CA ALA A 12 -6.02 12.65 29.03
C ALA A 12 -4.53 12.41 29.36
N ARG A 13 -4.05 11.22 29.18
CA ARG A 13 -2.62 10.92 29.27
C ARG A 13 -1.95 11.54 28.04
N THR A 14 -1.52 12.78 28.18
CA THR A 14 -0.51 13.39 27.32
C THR A 14 0.79 12.64 27.54
N VAL A 15 1.25 11.92 26.53
CA VAL A 15 2.62 11.42 26.45
C VAL A 15 3.47 12.62 26.04
N PRO A 16 4.31 13.18 26.89
CA PRO A 16 5.20 14.25 26.47
C PRO A 16 6.26 13.65 25.55
N LEU A 17 6.27 14.09 24.30
CA LEU A 17 7.38 13.87 23.38
C LEU A 17 8.52 14.79 23.85
N VAL A 18 9.30 14.34 24.82
CA VAL A 18 10.52 15.03 25.25
C VAL A 18 11.61 14.66 24.24
N ILE A 19 11.79 15.50 23.23
CA ILE A 19 12.99 15.50 22.41
C ILE A 19 14.08 16.16 23.28
N ALA A 20 14.90 15.35 23.94
CA ALA A 20 16.10 15.83 24.60
C ALA A 20 17.09 16.28 23.51
N LEU A 21 17.17 17.58 23.29
CA LEU A 21 18.25 18.21 22.49
C LEU A 21 19.53 18.13 23.35
N ALA A 22 20.30 17.06 23.16
CA ALA A 22 21.68 17.04 23.65
C ALA A 22 22.51 18.03 22.81
N PRO A 23 23.45 18.80 23.41
CA PRO A 23 24.31 19.69 22.66
C PRO A 23 25.31 18.84 21.83
N PHE A 24 25.14 18.86 20.52
CA PHE A 24 26.08 18.25 19.60
C PHE A 24 27.32 19.14 19.46
N ALA A 25 28.50 18.52 19.50
CA ALA A 25 29.76 19.16 19.18
C ALA A 25 29.75 19.65 17.71
N PRO A 26 30.48 20.75 17.38
CA PRO A 26 30.48 21.26 16.02
C PRO A 26 31.14 20.26 15.06
N PHE A 27 30.38 19.86 14.05
CA PHE A 27 30.90 19.09 12.92
C PHE A 27 31.72 19.98 11.99
N ASP A 28 32.79 19.42 11.43
CA ASP A 28 33.76 20.11 10.56
C ASP A 28 33.10 20.61 9.27
N GLN A 29 33.16 21.92 9.02
CA GLN A 29 32.54 22.60 7.88
C GLN A 29 33.10 22.12 6.52
N ALA A 30 34.34 21.66 6.46
CA ALA A 30 34.98 21.20 5.23
C ALA A 30 34.32 19.94 4.65
N ALA A 31 33.85 19.02 5.51
CA ALA A 31 33.17 17.80 5.09
C ALA A 31 31.74 18.06 4.56
N ALA A 32 31.09 19.16 5.00
CA ALA A 32 29.76 19.52 4.55
C ALA A 32 29.75 20.18 3.16
N GLU A 33 30.76 20.98 2.84
CA GLU A 33 30.91 21.61 1.51
C GLU A 33 31.32 20.58 0.43
N GLU A 34 32.11 19.58 0.78
CA GLU A 34 32.48 18.50 -0.13
C GLU A 34 31.29 17.57 -0.42
N ALA A 35 30.44 17.32 0.57
CA ALA A 35 29.19 16.57 0.41
C ALA A 35 28.15 17.32 -0.45
N GLN A 36 28.14 18.64 -0.41
CA GLN A 36 27.22 19.46 -1.21
C GLN A 36 27.65 19.50 -2.70
N ARG A 37 28.94 19.58 -2.99
CA ARG A 37 29.46 19.48 -4.38
C ARG A 37 29.24 18.12 -4.99
N ASP A 38 29.34 17.05 -4.20
CA ASP A 38 29.12 15.66 -4.62
C ASP A 38 27.62 15.37 -4.89
N SER A 39 26.68 16.15 -4.29
CA SER A 39 25.24 16.05 -4.55
C SER A 39 24.82 16.75 -5.85
N ASP A 40 25.50 17.84 -6.22
CA ASP A 40 25.23 18.60 -7.44
C ASP A 40 25.76 17.91 -8.72
N GLU A 41 26.88 17.16 -8.60
CA GLU A 41 27.40 16.35 -9.71
C GLU A 41 26.62 15.04 -9.92
N ARG A 42 25.82 14.60 -8.93
CA ARG A 42 25.01 13.37 -9.02
C ARG A 42 23.60 13.55 -9.58
N SER A 43 23.25 14.74 -10.04
CA SER A 43 21.95 14.97 -10.72
C SER A 43 21.92 14.43 -12.16
N GLU A 44 23.01 13.93 -12.68
CA GLU A 44 23.09 13.29 -13.99
C GLU A 44 23.23 11.78 -13.87
N ALA A 45 22.25 11.10 -14.35
CA ALA A 45 22.00 9.67 -14.40
C ALA A 45 21.34 9.10 -13.12
N ILE A 46 20.31 8.31 -13.35
CA ILE A 46 19.84 7.30 -12.38
C ILE A 46 21.04 6.40 -12.09
N THR A 47 21.86 6.81 -11.14
CA THR A 47 23.03 6.04 -10.74
C THR A 47 22.47 4.85 -10.00
N VAL A 48 22.51 3.69 -10.64
CA VAL A 48 22.40 2.41 -9.96
C VAL A 48 23.48 2.45 -8.89
N THR A 49 23.10 2.84 -7.67
CA THR A 49 24.01 2.68 -6.53
C THR A 49 24.36 1.20 -6.50
N GLY A 50 25.63 0.84 -6.27
CA GLY A 50 26.13 -0.52 -6.31
C GLY A 50 25.50 -1.49 -5.28
N VAL A 51 24.33 -1.13 -4.73
CA VAL A 51 23.50 -1.97 -3.87
C VAL A 51 22.51 -2.72 -4.74
N ARG A 52 22.67 -4.01 -4.84
CA ARG A 52 21.76 -4.92 -5.53
C ARG A 52 20.35 -4.77 -5.01
N GLN A 53 19.39 -4.57 -5.91
CA GLN A 53 17.97 -4.54 -5.56
C GLN A 53 17.47 -5.96 -5.31
N ALA A 54 16.90 -6.18 -4.13
CA ALA A 54 16.59 -7.51 -3.57
C ALA A 54 15.62 -8.39 -4.40
N TYR A 55 14.96 -7.85 -5.44
CA TYR A 55 13.99 -8.59 -6.26
C TYR A 55 14.29 -8.52 -7.77
N ARG A 56 15.16 -7.62 -8.22
CA ARG A 56 15.46 -7.40 -9.65
C ARG A 56 16.80 -8.00 -10.11
N GLY A 57 17.66 -8.39 -9.18
CA GLY A 57 19.06 -8.66 -9.50
C GLY A 57 19.80 -7.37 -9.93
N ASN A 58 20.77 -7.50 -10.83
CA ASN A 58 21.59 -6.38 -11.33
C ASN A 58 21.11 -5.87 -12.71
N PHE A 59 19.82 -5.56 -12.86
CA PHE A 59 19.25 -5.09 -14.12
C PHE A 59 18.93 -3.61 -14.07
N ALA A 60 19.29 -2.85 -15.10
CA ALA A 60 18.80 -1.50 -15.29
C ALA A 60 17.27 -1.54 -15.59
N VAL A 61 16.53 -0.56 -15.11
CA VAL A 61 15.07 -0.48 -15.33
C VAL A 61 14.73 -0.46 -16.83
N SER A 62 15.55 0.19 -17.66
CA SER A 62 15.40 0.23 -19.12
C SER A 62 15.52 -1.13 -19.79
N GLU A 63 16.21 -2.08 -19.19
CA GLU A 63 16.43 -3.42 -19.72
C GLU A 63 15.40 -4.45 -19.22
N ILE A 64 14.55 -4.07 -18.28
CA ILE A 64 13.52 -4.95 -17.74
C ILE A 64 12.30 -4.90 -18.66
N PRO A 65 11.84 -6.03 -19.24
CA PRO A 65 10.65 -6.07 -20.08
C PRO A 65 9.37 -6.00 -19.25
N GLN A 66 9.19 -4.89 -18.53
CA GLN A 66 8.05 -4.65 -17.62
C GLN A 66 7.93 -3.15 -17.34
N SER A 67 6.71 -2.65 -17.21
CA SER A 67 6.45 -1.30 -16.73
C SER A 67 6.68 -1.22 -15.22
N ILE A 68 7.44 -0.22 -14.79
CA ILE A 68 7.76 0.03 -13.37
C ILE A 68 7.58 1.51 -13.09
N GLY A 69 6.77 1.85 -12.08
CA GLY A 69 6.68 3.20 -11.54
C GLY A 69 7.53 3.32 -10.27
N GLU A 70 8.18 4.45 -10.10
CA GLU A 70 8.96 4.77 -8.89
C GLU A 70 8.57 6.15 -8.36
N ILE A 71 8.43 6.26 -7.03
CA ILE A 71 8.14 7.49 -6.31
C ILE A 71 9.17 7.63 -5.21
N SER A 72 10.07 8.60 -5.32
CA SER A 72 11.20 8.80 -4.41
C SER A 72 10.79 9.45 -3.08
N ALA A 73 11.63 9.26 -2.04
CA ALA A 73 11.49 9.97 -0.75
C ALA A 73 11.48 11.48 -0.94
N GLU A 74 12.28 11.99 -1.86
CA GLU A 74 12.35 13.41 -2.16
C GLU A 74 11.00 13.94 -2.69
N THR A 75 10.41 13.25 -3.67
CA THR A 75 9.07 13.59 -4.19
C THR A 75 8.01 13.56 -3.09
N LEU A 76 8.03 12.56 -2.21
CA LEU A 76 7.12 12.41 -1.07
C LEU A 76 7.28 13.57 -0.08
N GLN A 77 8.51 13.86 0.30
CA GLN A 77 8.84 14.90 1.27
C GLN A 77 8.47 16.30 0.76
N ARG A 78 8.83 16.62 -0.50
CA ARG A 78 8.51 17.90 -1.15
C ARG A 78 7.01 18.14 -1.23
N SER A 79 6.24 17.11 -1.58
CA SER A 79 4.79 17.18 -1.73
C SER A 79 4.03 17.15 -0.41
N GLY A 80 4.69 16.96 0.73
CA GLY A 80 4.07 16.81 2.05
C GLY A 80 3.22 15.53 2.16
N ILE A 81 3.56 14.48 1.41
CA ILE A 81 2.86 13.19 1.40
C ILE A 81 3.37 12.34 2.57
N GLN A 82 2.45 11.92 3.45
CA GLN A 82 2.78 11.22 4.70
C GLN A 82 2.21 9.81 4.82
N ARG A 83 1.37 9.40 3.87
CA ARG A 83 0.75 8.07 3.85
C ARG A 83 1.03 7.37 2.53
N LEU A 84 1.20 6.06 2.61
CA LEU A 84 1.43 5.24 1.41
C LEU A 84 0.30 5.38 0.39
N THR A 85 -0.95 5.40 0.82
CA THR A 85 -2.10 5.57 -0.09
C THR A 85 -2.03 6.88 -0.87
N ASP A 86 -1.57 7.98 -0.23
CA ASP A 86 -1.41 9.28 -0.91
C ASP A 86 -0.21 9.26 -1.87
N ALA A 87 0.84 8.49 -1.55
CA ALA A 87 1.96 8.25 -2.45
C ALA A 87 1.54 7.48 -3.70
N LEU A 88 0.76 6.43 -3.51
CA LEU A 88 0.26 5.58 -4.60
C LEU A 88 -0.66 6.33 -5.56
N ASP A 89 -1.33 7.39 -5.12
CA ASP A 89 -2.13 8.26 -6.00
C ASP A 89 -1.31 8.99 -7.07
N LEU A 90 0.01 9.06 -6.92
CA LEU A 90 0.90 9.60 -7.96
C LEU A 90 1.12 8.61 -9.13
N ASN A 91 0.64 7.37 -9.00
CA ASN A 91 0.69 6.37 -10.06
C ASN A 91 -0.72 6.01 -10.53
N ALA A 92 -1.07 6.38 -11.74
CA ALA A 92 -2.42 6.22 -12.29
C ALA A 92 -2.88 4.76 -12.47
N SER A 93 -1.96 3.79 -12.48
CA SER A 93 -2.29 2.36 -12.54
C SER A 93 -2.79 1.82 -11.19
N VAL A 94 -2.65 2.61 -10.12
CA VAL A 94 -3.05 2.25 -8.76
C VAL A 94 -4.28 3.05 -8.36
N VAL A 95 -5.28 2.38 -7.81
CA VAL A 95 -6.54 3.00 -7.39
C VAL A 95 -6.88 2.56 -5.97
N ARG A 96 -7.24 3.52 -5.13
CA ARG A 96 -7.68 3.26 -3.75
C ARG A 96 -8.86 2.32 -3.70
N GLN A 97 -8.83 1.39 -2.75
CA GLN A 97 -9.92 0.50 -2.40
C GLN A 97 -10.39 0.77 -0.98
N ASN A 98 -11.32 -0.03 -0.48
CA ASN A 98 -11.84 0.17 0.87
C ASN A 98 -10.76 -0.06 1.93
N THR A 99 -10.52 0.95 2.75
CA THR A 99 -9.42 1.00 3.72
C THR A 99 -9.78 0.41 5.08
N LEU A 100 -10.88 -0.33 5.20
CA LEU A 100 -11.39 -0.86 6.48
C LEU A 100 -11.44 0.23 7.57
N GLY A 101 -12.19 1.30 7.29
CA GLY A 101 -12.33 2.41 8.25
C GLY A 101 -11.04 3.20 8.51
N GLY A 102 -10.11 3.24 7.54
CA GLY A 102 -8.83 3.95 7.68
C GLY A 102 -7.69 3.15 8.26
N LEU A 103 -7.84 1.82 8.38
CA LEU A 103 -6.86 0.94 9.01
C LEU A 103 -5.94 0.21 8.01
N TRP A 104 -6.35 0.07 6.74
CA TRP A 104 -5.59 -0.69 5.74
C TRP A 104 -5.05 0.19 4.62
N ASP A 105 -3.89 -0.19 4.08
CA ASP A 105 -3.44 0.25 2.78
C ASP A 105 -4.08 -0.63 1.70
N SER A 106 -5.31 -0.29 1.30
CA SER A 106 -6.06 -1.04 0.31
C SER A 106 -6.04 -0.34 -1.04
N PHE A 107 -5.59 -1.05 -2.06
CA PHE A 107 -5.45 -0.54 -3.43
C PHE A 107 -5.59 -1.66 -4.45
N ALA A 108 -6.01 -1.30 -5.65
CA ALA A 108 -5.98 -2.13 -6.85
C ALA A 108 -4.86 -1.65 -7.77
N ILE A 109 -4.15 -2.57 -8.42
CA ILE A 109 -3.21 -2.28 -9.49
C ILE A 109 -3.79 -2.84 -10.79
N ARG A 110 -3.89 -2.00 -11.83
CA ARG A 110 -4.48 -2.41 -13.12
C ARG A 110 -5.86 -3.10 -12.96
N GLY A 111 -6.67 -2.61 -12.02
CA GLY A 111 -8.02 -3.10 -11.78
C GLY A 111 -8.15 -4.30 -10.84
N PHE A 112 -7.05 -4.94 -10.42
CA PHE A 112 -7.10 -6.05 -9.46
C PHE A 112 -6.68 -5.62 -8.06
N THR A 113 -7.62 -5.78 -7.13
CA THR A 113 -7.37 -5.63 -5.69
C THR A 113 -6.73 -6.90 -5.18
N GLY A 114 -5.69 -6.79 -4.41
CA GLY A 114 -5.11 -7.91 -3.69
C GLY A 114 -5.95 -8.28 -2.46
N ASP A 115 -5.50 -9.30 -1.77
CA ASP A 115 -6.07 -9.70 -0.48
C ASP A 115 -5.29 -9.00 0.65
N GLU A 116 -5.97 -8.18 1.43
CA GLU A 116 -5.35 -7.48 2.55
C GLU A 116 -5.02 -8.42 3.71
N ASN A 117 -5.70 -9.56 3.80
CA ASN A 117 -5.54 -10.54 4.87
C ASN A 117 -4.36 -11.51 4.64
N LEU A 118 -3.87 -11.60 3.40
CA LEU A 118 -2.82 -12.53 3.00
C LEU A 118 -1.61 -11.80 2.42
N PRO A 119 -0.40 -12.35 2.58
CA PRO A 119 0.79 -11.84 1.90
C PRO A 119 0.65 -11.99 0.38
N SER A 120 0.33 -10.91 -0.32
CA SER A 120 0.09 -10.92 -1.76
C SER A 120 0.28 -9.53 -2.36
N GLY A 121 1.15 -9.41 -3.36
CA GLY A 121 1.36 -8.18 -4.11
C GLY A 121 1.89 -6.97 -3.30
N TYR A 122 2.56 -7.23 -2.18
CA TYR A 122 3.10 -6.20 -1.30
C TYR A 122 4.43 -6.66 -0.69
N LEU A 123 5.48 -5.90 -0.92
CA LEU A 123 6.83 -6.21 -0.45
C LEU A 123 7.38 -5.08 0.41
N VAL A 124 8.25 -5.43 1.34
CA VAL A 124 9.10 -4.49 2.06
C VAL A 124 10.55 -4.93 1.87
N ASN A 125 11.36 -4.12 1.20
CA ASN A 125 12.74 -4.44 0.80
C ASN A 125 12.84 -5.77 0.03
N GLY A 126 11.83 -6.07 -0.81
CA GLY A 126 11.77 -7.30 -1.59
C GLY A 126 11.25 -8.52 -0.83
N PHE A 127 11.05 -8.47 0.48
CA PHE A 127 10.41 -9.55 1.24
C PHE A 127 8.90 -9.44 1.14
N ASN A 128 8.24 -10.56 0.88
CA ASN A 128 6.79 -10.62 0.87
C ASN A 128 6.24 -10.21 2.24
N GLY A 129 5.21 -9.39 2.26
CA GLY A 129 4.58 -8.84 3.45
C GLY A 129 3.06 -8.80 3.32
N GLY A 130 2.37 -8.77 4.47
CA GLY A 130 0.95 -8.46 4.54
C GLY A 130 0.74 -6.96 4.62
N ARG A 131 -0.28 -6.44 3.95
CA ARG A 131 -0.69 -5.02 4.00
C ARG A 131 -1.87 -4.75 4.91
N GLY A 132 -2.59 -5.79 5.35
CA GLY A 132 -3.63 -5.70 6.37
C GLY A 132 -3.06 -5.76 7.80
N PHE A 133 -3.88 -5.44 8.77
CA PHE A 133 -3.69 -5.58 10.23
C PHE A 133 -2.56 -4.75 10.87
N GLY A 134 -1.55 -4.31 10.11
CA GLY A 134 -0.44 -3.50 10.60
C GLY A 134 -0.69 -1.99 10.63
N GLY A 135 -1.88 -1.56 10.24
CA GLY A 135 -2.21 -0.13 10.08
C GLY A 135 -1.72 0.44 8.75
N GLN A 136 -2.18 1.64 8.44
CA GLN A 136 -1.70 2.40 7.29
C GLN A 136 -0.22 2.76 7.45
N ARG A 137 0.56 2.53 6.40
CA ARG A 137 2.00 2.79 6.43
C ARG A 137 2.31 4.28 6.25
N ASP A 138 3.21 4.77 7.10
CA ASP A 138 3.78 6.12 7.03
C ASP A 138 4.94 6.18 6.03
N THR A 139 5.13 7.34 5.40
CA THR A 139 6.21 7.55 4.44
C THR A 139 7.55 7.97 5.07
N ALA A 140 7.61 8.31 6.35
CA ALA A 140 8.84 8.78 7.01
C ALA A 140 10.03 7.82 6.85
N GLY A 141 9.75 6.51 6.95
CA GLY A 141 10.75 5.45 6.78
C GLY A 141 10.93 4.93 5.36
N ILE A 142 10.28 5.56 4.35
CA ILE A 142 10.32 5.08 2.96
C ILE A 142 11.37 5.87 2.18
N GLU A 143 12.29 5.15 1.53
CA GLU A 143 13.26 5.69 0.58
C GLU A 143 12.64 5.86 -0.81
N ARG A 144 11.86 4.87 -1.25
CA ARG A 144 11.05 4.93 -2.46
C ARG A 144 9.94 3.89 -2.46
N VAL A 145 8.88 4.19 -3.18
CA VAL A 145 7.79 3.27 -3.50
C VAL A 145 7.95 2.82 -4.93
N GLU A 146 8.01 1.52 -5.15
CA GLU A 146 8.11 0.92 -6.47
C GLU A 146 6.79 0.20 -6.79
N VAL A 147 6.21 0.50 -7.95
CA VAL A 147 5.02 -0.16 -8.48
C VAL A 147 5.44 -1.03 -9.66
N LEU A 148 5.57 -2.32 -9.41
CA LEU A 148 5.91 -3.34 -10.39
C LEU A 148 4.63 -3.79 -11.08
N LYS A 149 4.40 -3.36 -12.32
CA LYS A 149 3.15 -3.61 -13.04
C LYS A 149 3.22 -4.95 -13.78
N GLY A 150 2.11 -5.71 -13.77
CA GLY A 150 2.05 -7.02 -14.44
C GLY A 150 2.64 -8.17 -13.62
N PRO A 151 2.94 -9.32 -14.25
CA PRO A 151 3.20 -10.57 -13.54
C PRO A 151 4.63 -10.62 -12.97
N ALA A 152 4.81 -10.07 -11.80
CA ALA A 152 6.05 -10.26 -11.03
C ALA A 152 6.11 -11.63 -10.33
N ALA A 153 5.08 -12.46 -10.47
CA ALA A 153 4.92 -13.73 -9.75
C ALA A 153 6.06 -14.74 -10.00
N ALA A 154 6.71 -14.70 -11.15
CA ALA A 154 7.82 -15.59 -11.44
C ALA A 154 9.09 -15.30 -10.62
N LEU A 155 9.22 -14.12 -10.02
CA LEU A 155 10.31 -13.81 -9.08
C LEU A 155 9.81 -13.78 -7.63
N ILE A 156 8.61 -13.26 -7.42
CA ILE A 156 8.08 -12.95 -6.09
C ILE A 156 7.29 -14.14 -5.53
N GLY A 157 6.81 -15.03 -6.38
CA GLY A 157 5.94 -16.15 -6.04
C GLY A 157 4.46 -15.76 -6.08
N ARG A 158 3.74 -15.98 -4.99
CA ARG A 158 2.33 -15.68 -4.87
C ARG A 158 2.08 -14.17 -4.95
N GLY A 159 1.42 -13.71 -6.00
CA GLY A 159 1.18 -12.30 -6.24
C GLY A 159 -0.10 -12.02 -7.00
N GLU A 160 -0.49 -10.77 -7.02
CA GLU A 160 -1.63 -10.30 -7.78
C GLU A 160 -1.27 -10.12 -9.26
N PRO A 161 -2.20 -10.41 -10.18
CA PRO A 161 -1.93 -10.26 -11.62
C PRO A 161 -1.68 -8.81 -12.03
N GLY A 162 -2.29 -7.84 -11.34
CA GLY A 162 -2.14 -6.42 -11.64
C GLY A 162 -0.74 -5.90 -11.40
N GLY A 163 -0.06 -6.43 -10.39
CA GLY A 163 1.28 -6.00 -10.03
C GLY A 163 1.57 -6.11 -8.53
N THR A 164 2.69 -5.54 -8.15
CA THR A 164 3.20 -5.57 -6.78
C THR A 164 3.73 -4.19 -6.39
N VAL A 165 3.40 -3.73 -5.18
CA VAL A 165 4.06 -2.58 -4.55
C VAL A 165 5.24 -3.08 -3.73
N ASN A 166 6.43 -2.55 -3.97
CA ASN A 166 7.59 -2.76 -3.13
C ASN A 166 7.97 -1.46 -2.43
N LEU A 167 8.01 -1.50 -1.11
CA LEU A 167 8.49 -0.40 -0.29
C LEU A 167 9.97 -0.62 0.01
N VAL A 168 10.80 0.25 -0.50
CA VAL A 168 12.21 0.30 -0.12
C VAL A 168 12.33 1.25 1.06
N THR A 169 12.78 0.74 2.20
CA THR A 169 12.92 1.53 3.41
C THR A 169 14.26 2.24 3.46
N LYS A 170 14.30 3.39 4.10
CA LYS A 170 15.55 4.08 4.42
C LYS A 170 16.39 3.23 5.35
N GLN A 171 17.65 3.04 5.03
CA GLN A 171 18.61 2.19 5.74
C GLN A 171 19.81 2.99 6.20
N ALA A 172 20.61 2.40 7.12
CA ALA A 172 21.87 2.98 7.53
C ALA A 172 22.82 3.14 6.35
N GLU A 173 23.28 4.37 6.11
CA GLU A 173 24.22 4.73 5.05
C GLU A 173 25.65 4.73 5.63
N LEU A 174 26.44 3.74 5.23
CA LEU A 174 27.80 3.54 5.75
C LEU A 174 28.70 4.76 5.51
N GLY A 175 29.48 5.11 6.53
CA GLY A 175 30.49 6.16 6.45
C GLY A 175 29.95 7.60 6.45
N ARG A 176 28.64 7.80 6.58
CA ARG A 176 28.02 9.13 6.58
C ARG A 176 27.33 9.45 7.90
N SER A 177 27.35 10.73 8.29
CA SER A 177 26.55 11.25 9.41
C SER A 177 25.76 12.43 8.94
N PHE A 178 24.45 12.39 9.15
CA PHE A 178 23.49 13.46 8.82
C PHE A 178 22.23 13.30 9.66
N GLY A 179 21.46 14.36 9.76
CA GLY A 179 20.19 14.29 10.45
C GLY A 179 19.20 15.32 9.97
N SER A 180 17.93 15.03 10.24
CA SER A 180 16.84 15.99 10.10
C SER A 180 15.78 15.75 11.17
N ALA A 181 15.14 16.82 11.62
CA ALA A 181 13.97 16.76 12.47
C ALA A 181 12.95 17.77 12.00
N SER A 182 11.66 17.44 12.06
CA SER A 182 10.60 18.35 11.69
C SER A 182 9.44 18.33 12.67
N VAL A 183 8.76 19.47 12.77
CA VAL A 183 7.47 19.60 13.44
C VAL A 183 6.50 20.29 12.48
N GLN A 184 5.26 19.84 12.46
CA GLN A 184 4.24 20.43 11.60
C GLN A 184 2.87 20.42 12.27
N TYR A 185 2.11 21.45 11.95
CA TYR A 185 0.72 21.63 12.37
C TYR A 185 -0.19 21.67 11.13
N GLY A 186 -1.33 21.03 11.24
CA GLY A 186 -2.26 20.92 10.12
C GLY A 186 -3.72 21.14 10.53
N SER A 187 -4.59 21.10 9.53
CA SER A 187 -6.04 21.17 9.72
C SER A 187 -6.53 20.20 10.78
N TRP A 188 -7.59 20.56 11.49
CA TRP A 188 -8.21 19.82 12.61
C TRP A 188 -7.29 19.58 13.81
N GLY A 189 -6.36 20.49 14.06
CA GLY A 189 -5.45 20.41 15.19
C GLY A 189 -4.44 19.25 15.09
N ARG A 190 -4.14 18.81 13.86
CA ARG A 190 -3.17 17.74 13.65
C ARG A 190 -1.76 18.24 13.93
N LEU A 191 -1.10 17.62 14.90
CA LEU A 191 0.30 17.85 15.26
C LEU A 191 1.13 16.62 14.89
N ARG A 192 2.24 16.82 14.18
CA ARG A 192 3.19 15.77 13.83
C ARG A 192 4.62 16.21 14.11
N GLY A 193 5.43 15.28 14.61
CA GLY A 193 6.87 15.36 14.68
C GLY A 193 7.51 14.15 14.00
N ASP A 194 8.62 14.34 13.29
CA ASP A 194 9.46 13.27 12.75
C ASP A 194 10.94 13.62 12.82
N ALA A 195 11.77 12.58 12.91
CA ALA A 195 13.22 12.68 12.90
C ALA A 195 13.83 11.52 12.12
N ASP A 196 14.94 11.79 11.44
CA ASP A 196 15.74 10.83 10.67
C ASP A 196 17.21 11.18 10.89
N VAL A 197 17.95 10.31 11.59
CA VAL A 197 19.33 10.55 11.99
C VAL A 197 20.19 9.34 11.64
N ASN A 198 21.21 9.55 10.84
CA ASN A 198 22.21 8.56 10.44
C ASN A 198 23.55 8.93 11.06
N VAL A 199 24.18 8.00 11.76
CA VAL A 199 25.45 8.24 12.48
C VAL A 199 26.47 7.14 12.11
N ALA A 200 27.56 7.52 11.51
CA ALA A 200 28.72 6.65 11.33
C ALA A 200 29.41 6.46 12.69
N LEU A 201 29.26 5.29 13.29
CA LEU A 201 29.88 4.94 14.56
C LEU A 201 31.36 4.58 14.40
N THR A 202 31.67 3.90 13.29
CA THR A 202 33.04 3.61 12.80
C THR A 202 33.02 3.65 11.27
N ALA A 203 34.16 3.50 10.64
CA ALA A 203 34.25 3.40 9.18
C ALA A 203 33.38 2.27 8.58
N GLY A 204 33.19 1.18 9.33
CA GLY A 204 32.42 0.02 8.88
C GLY A 204 31.08 -0.18 9.57
N LEU A 205 30.70 0.65 10.56
CA LEU A 205 29.46 0.50 11.32
C LEU A 205 28.69 1.82 11.35
N THR A 206 27.46 1.80 10.88
CA THR A 206 26.57 2.95 10.90
C THR A 206 25.20 2.56 11.48
N ALA A 207 24.63 3.45 12.28
CA ALA A 207 23.26 3.34 12.78
C ALA A 207 22.40 4.47 12.20
N ARG A 208 21.18 4.15 11.79
CA ARG A 208 20.15 5.14 11.43
C ARG A 208 18.94 4.96 12.32
N LEU A 209 18.39 6.06 12.80
CA LEU A 209 17.21 6.08 13.62
C LEU A 209 16.16 6.97 12.98
N ILE A 210 15.01 6.41 12.63
CA ILE A 210 13.86 7.14 12.14
C ILE A 210 12.71 6.98 13.12
N GLY A 211 12.07 8.10 13.45
CA GLY A 211 10.89 8.10 14.30
C GLY A 211 9.88 9.13 13.85
N TYR A 212 8.61 8.83 14.05
CA TYR A 212 7.52 9.79 13.84
C TYR A 212 6.42 9.60 14.87
N GLY A 213 5.70 10.69 15.14
CA GLY A 213 4.49 10.70 15.94
C GLY A 213 3.50 11.71 15.39
N GLU A 214 2.23 11.35 15.30
CA GLU A 214 1.14 12.20 14.82
C GLU A 214 -0.10 11.99 15.68
N GLN A 215 -0.78 13.07 16.02
CA GLN A 215 -2.10 13.05 16.66
C GLN A 215 -2.95 14.22 16.19
N GLY A 216 -4.27 14.03 16.14
CA GLY A 216 -5.21 15.10 15.79
C GLY A 216 -6.57 14.60 15.41
N GLY A 217 -7.49 15.53 15.17
CA GLY A 217 -8.80 15.27 14.60
C GLY A 217 -8.74 15.01 13.11
N THR A 218 -9.91 14.72 12.56
CA THR A 218 -10.15 14.62 11.11
C THR A 218 -11.34 15.51 10.74
N PHE A 219 -11.68 15.57 9.46
CA PHE A 219 -12.91 16.26 9.04
C PHE A 219 -14.19 15.48 9.39
N ARG A 220 -14.07 14.26 9.88
CA ARG A 220 -15.18 13.41 10.29
C ARG A 220 -15.51 13.65 11.75
N ASP A 221 -16.77 13.81 12.07
CA ASP A 221 -17.25 13.97 13.44
C ASP A 221 -16.83 12.74 14.27
N HIS A 222 -16.41 12.92 15.50
CA HIS A 222 -15.96 11.86 16.41
C HIS A 222 -14.77 10.99 15.94
N VAL A 223 -14.17 11.30 14.79
CA VAL A 223 -13.01 10.55 14.28
C VAL A 223 -11.72 11.34 14.50
N HIS A 224 -10.87 10.82 15.34
CA HIS A 224 -9.50 11.28 15.60
C HIS A 224 -8.52 10.19 15.17
N GLN A 225 -7.25 10.54 15.06
CA GLN A 225 -6.19 9.59 14.75
C GLN A 225 -4.96 9.86 15.60
N SER A 226 -4.38 8.79 16.13
CA SER A 226 -3.06 8.79 16.73
C SER A 226 -2.21 7.72 16.06
N ARG A 227 -0.99 8.06 15.65
CA ARG A 227 -0.06 7.08 15.07
C ARG A 227 1.38 7.43 15.39
N TRP A 228 2.20 6.42 15.54
CA TRP A 228 3.63 6.57 15.74
C TRP A 228 4.40 5.39 15.16
N GLY A 229 5.67 5.62 14.86
CA GLY A 229 6.61 4.61 14.40
C GLY A 229 8.02 4.87 14.88
N PHE A 230 8.75 3.76 15.06
CA PHE A 230 10.15 3.71 15.43
C PHE A 230 10.85 2.69 14.54
N LEU A 231 11.82 3.14 13.73
CA LEU A 231 12.43 2.38 12.64
C LEU A 231 13.96 2.52 12.68
N PRO A 232 14.66 1.83 13.58
CA PRO A 232 16.12 1.79 13.58
C PRO A 232 16.66 0.84 12.49
N SER A 233 17.82 1.19 11.94
CA SER A 233 18.59 0.39 10.99
C SER A 233 20.05 0.39 11.38
N LEU A 234 20.73 -0.76 11.23
CA LEU A 234 22.16 -0.92 11.40
C LEU A 234 22.77 -1.43 10.11
N GLY A 235 23.84 -0.80 9.66
CA GLY A 235 24.67 -1.21 8.52
C GLY A 235 26.06 -1.54 8.99
N LEU A 236 26.56 -2.74 8.64
CA LEU A 236 27.88 -3.22 8.98
C LEU A 236 28.61 -3.69 7.70
N ALA A 237 29.75 -3.11 7.41
CA ALA A 237 30.69 -3.62 6.41
C ALA A 237 31.60 -4.64 7.05
N LEU A 238 31.58 -5.88 6.55
CA LEU A 238 32.48 -6.99 6.94
C LEU A 238 33.59 -7.14 5.90
N GLY A 239 34.32 -6.05 5.67
CA GLY A 239 35.29 -5.92 4.57
C GLY A 239 34.66 -5.16 3.37
N PRO A 240 35.40 -5.06 2.24
CA PRO A 240 34.94 -4.29 1.07
C PRO A 240 33.76 -4.92 0.35
N ASP A 241 33.69 -6.25 0.35
CA ASP A 241 32.73 -7.00 -0.49
C ASP A 241 31.52 -7.55 0.26
N THR A 242 31.44 -7.33 1.60
CA THR A 242 30.39 -7.92 2.42
C THR A 242 29.70 -6.85 3.25
N ARG A 243 28.37 -6.76 3.08
CA ARG A 243 27.51 -5.87 3.85
C ARG A 243 26.43 -6.65 4.59
N LEU A 244 26.29 -6.39 5.87
CA LEU A 244 25.20 -6.86 6.71
C LEU A 244 24.31 -5.67 7.06
N THR A 245 23.00 -5.79 6.85
CA THR A 245 22.02 -4.78 7.22
C THR A 245 20.96 -5.41 8.11
N TYR A 246 20.66 -4.76 9.22
CA TYR A 246 19.55 -5.12 10.09
C TYR A 246 18.61 -3.94 10.21
N ASP A 247 17.32 -4.19 9.92
CA ASP A 247 16.24 -3.21 10.04
C ASP A 247 15.21 -3.70 11.05
N PHE A 248 14.76 -2.82 11.92
CA PHE A 248 13.66 -3.04 12.82
C PHE A 248 12.55 -2.01 12.56
N GLU A 249 11.31 -2.40 12.75
CA GLU A 249 10.20 -1.45 12.78
C GLU A 249 9.24 -1.78 13.93
N LYS A 250 8.67 -0.74 14.53
CA LYS A 250 7.54 -0.86 15.43
C LYS A 250 6.59 0.30 15.19
N THR A 251 5.33 -0.01 14.89
CA THR A 251 4.32 1.00 14.55
C THR A 251 3.02 0.75 15.30
N ARG A 252 2.27 1.82 15.51
CA ARG A 252 0.92 1.77 16.07
C ARG A 252 0.05 2.85 15.43
N VAL A 253 -1.19 2.48 15.16
CA VAL A 253 -2.27 3.36 14.69
C VAL A 253 -3.49 3.11 15.56
N ASP A 254 -4.07 4.17 16.11
CA ASP A 254 -5.32 4.16 16.85
C ASP A 254 -6.29 5.11 16.15
N VAL A 255 -7.47 4.60 15.77
CA VAL A 255 -8.51 5.37 15.07
C VAL A 255 -9.88 4.76 15.33
N PRO A 256 -10.94 5.55 15.58
CA PRO A 256 -12.32 5.05 15.56
C PRO A 256 -12.65 4.49 14.17
N PHE A 257 -13.25 3.31 14.14
CA PHE A 257 -13.58 2.66 12.88
C PHE A 257 -14.73 3.39 12.16
N ASP A 258 -14.47 3.93 10.96
CA ASP A 258 -15.44 4.72 10.21
C ASP A 258 -15.69 4.12 8.80
N ARG A 259 -16.93 3.73 8.52
CA ARG A 259 -17.35 3.21 7.20
C ARG A 259 -17.76 4.30 6.23
N GLY A 260 -17.80 5.57 6.66
CA GLY A 260 -18.19 6.69 5.83
C GLY A 260 -19.64 7.08 6.00
N ILE A 261 -20.30 7.45 4.90
CA ILE A 261 -21.66 7.97 4.89
C ILE A 261 -22.59 7.09 4.06
N VAL A 262 -23.90 7.33 4.22
CA VAL A 262 -24.97 6.78 3.38
C VAL A 262 -25.27 7.78 2.25
N VAL A 263 -25.48 7.26 1.05
CA VAL A 263 -25.96 8.01 -0.12
C VAL A 263 -27.39 7.59 -0.42
N LEU A 264 -28.32 8.55 -0.38
CA LEU A 264 -29.73 8.31 -0.62
C LEU A 264 -30.10 8.72 -2.06
N ASP A 265 -30.78 7.85 -2.78
CA ASP A 265 -31.33 8.10 -4.13
C ASP A 265 -30.29 8.73 -5.09
N GLY A 266 -29.04 8.31 -4.96
CA GLY A 266 -27.94 8.86 -5.74
C GLY A 266 -27.51 10.28 -5.35
N ASN A 267 -28.10 10.87 -4.30
CA ASN A 267 -27.72 12.19 -3.82
C ASN A 267 -26.60 12.12 -2.78
N PHE A 268 -25.39 12.40 -3.21
CA PHE A 268 -24.19 12.40 -2.40
C PHE A 268 -24.07 13.54 -1.39
N ARG A 269 -25.03 14.47 -1.34
CA ARG A 269 -24.99 15.64 -0.46
C ARG A 269 -26.06 15.61 0.62
N THR A 270 -26.96 14.65 0.63
CA THR A 270 -28.02 14.52 1.64
C THR A 270 -27.40 14.35 3.03
N VAL A 271 -26.41 13.47 3.16
CA VAL A 271 -25.68 13.28 4.42
C VAL A 271 -24.38 14.10 4.37
N PRO A 272 -24.11 14.97 5.36
CA PRO A 272 -22.88 15.74 5.42
C PRO A 272 -21.64 14.84 5.37
N ARG A 273 -20.61 15.26 4.62
CA ARG A 273 -19.35 14.50 4.52
C ARG A 273 -18.61 14.32 5.84
N SER A 274 -18.92 15.14 6.86
CA SER A 274 -18.37 15.00 8.21
C SER A 274 -19.09 13.94 9.05
N ARG A 275 -20.29 13.54 8.69
CA ARG A 275 -21.18 12.70 9.49
C ARG A 275 -20.57 11.34 9.84
N PHE A 276 -20.40 11.04 11.12
CA PHE A 276 -20.03 9.73 11.62
C PHE A 276 -21.30 8.90 11.90
N LEU A 277 -21.40 7.71 11.34
CA LEU A 277 -22.56 6.82 11.50
C LEU A 277 -22.24 5.58 12.36
N GLY A 278 -21.02 5.53 12.92
CA GLY A 278 -20.63 4.56 13.92
C GLY A 278 -21.16 4.88 15.32
N GLU A 279 -20.48 4.38 16.34
CA GLU A 279 -20.80 4.64 17.72
C GLU A 279 -19.53 5.02 18.49
N PRO A 280 -19.42 6.26 19.03
CA PRO A 280 -18.23 6.68 19.78
C PRO A 280 -17.91 5.78 20.98
N GLY A 281 -18.94 5.13 21.54
CA GLY A 281 -18.81 4.17 22.64
C GLY A 281 -18.05 2.88 22.27
N ASP A 282 -17.85 2.57 20.98
CA ASP A 282 -17.00 1.45 20.54
C ASP A 282 -15.51 1.71 20.79
N GLY A 283 -15.11 2.99 20.90
CA GLY A 283 -13.72 3.41 21.09
C GLY A 283 -12.86 3.25 19.85
N ASP A 284 -11.53 3.26 20.05
CA ASP A 284 -10.57 3.12 18.97
C ASP A 284 -10.36 1.67 18.55
N THR A 285 -10.18 1.48 17.26
CA THR A 285 -9.55 0.29 16.72
C THR A 285 -8.05 0.53 16.64
N THR A 286 -7.27 -0.39 17.22
CA THR A 286 -5.81 -0.34 17.26
C THR A 286 -5.22 -1.30 16.24
N ALA A 287 -4.32 -0.83 15.41
CA ALA A 287 -3.42 -1.64 14.61
C ALA A 287 -1.97 -1.47 15.08
N ARG A 288 -1.25 -2.58 15.24
CA ARG A 288 0.16 -2.61 15.65
C ARG A 288 0.95 -3.49 14.69
N ALA A 289 2.18 -3.08 14.41
CA ALA A 289 3.13 -3.93 13.70
C ALA A 289 4.50 -3.90 14.38
N SER A 290 5.19 -5.03 14.31
CA SER A 290 6.59 -5.18 14.68
C SER A 290 7.28 -5.99 13.59
N GLY A 291 8.42 -5.53 13.11
CA GLY A 291 9.14 -6.17 12.00
C GLY A 291 10.65 -6.21 12.23
N HIS A 292 11.28 -7.30 11.82
CA HIS A 292 12.72 -7.49 11.81
C HIS A 292 13.14 -7.95 10.42
N GLN A 293 14.18 -7.36 9.86
CA GLN A 293 14.78 -7.81 8.62
C GLN A 293 16.30 -7.87 8.79
N LEU A 294 16.90 -8.96 8.34
CA LEU A 294 18.35 -9.15 8.28
C LEU A 294 18.74 -9.51 6.85
N ARG A 295 19.73 -8.81 6.30
CA ARG A 295 20.23 -9.06 4.94
C ARG A 295 21.75 -9.07 4.95
N LEU A 296 22.32 -10.12 4.41
CA LEU A 296 23.74 -10.24 4.07
C LEU A 296 23.86 -10.16 2.56
N GLN A 297 24.65 -9.24 2.07
CA GLN A 297 25.05 -9.14 0.67
C GLN A 297 26.57 -9.35 0.58
N HIS A 298 26.99 -10.25 -0.31
CA HIS A 298 28.39 -10.54 -0.56
C HIS A 298 28.66 -10.52 -2.06
N GLU A 299 29.70 -9.82 -2.47
CA GLU A 299 30.15 -9.76 -3.85
C GLU A 299 31.40 -10.64 -3.99
N PHE A 300 31.24 -11.80 -4.64
CA PHE A 300 32.37 -12.70 -4.92
C PHE A 300 33.34 -12.11 -5.97
N SER A 301 32.79 -11.26 -6.83
CA SER A 301 33.47 -10.53 -7.87
C SER A 301 32.55 -9.45 -8.44
N ASP A 302 33.05 -8.60 -9.34
CA ASP A 302 32.23 -7.61 -10.07
C ASP A 302 31.05 -8.24 -10.85
N ARG A 303 31.09 -9.55 -11.09
CA ARG A 303 30.11 -10.29 -11.88
C ARG A 303 29.18 -11.18 -11.04
N TRP A 304 29.53 -11.53 -9.82
CA TRP A 304 28.78 -12.48 -9.01
C TRP A 304 28.51 -11.96 -7.60
N SER A 305 27.26 -11.97 -7.20
CA SER A 305 26.83 -11.54 -5.88
C SER A 305 25.80 -12.50 -5.26
N LEU A 306 25.90 -12.66 -3.94
CA LEU A 306 24.98 -13.43 -3.10
C LEU A 306 24.16 -12.48 -2.23
N LEU A 307 22.88 -12.75 -2.12
CA LEU A 307 21.99 -12.15 -1.13
C LEU A 307 21.39 -13.25 -0.26
N LEU A 308 21.62 -13.16 1.04
CA LEU A 308 20.91 -13.95 2.04
C LEU A 308 20.04 -13.02 2.87
N GLY A 309 18.81 -13.39 3.14
CA GLY A 309 17.93 -12.53 3.90
C GLY A 309 16.85 -13.26 4.69
N GLY A 310 16.44 -12.64 5.78
CA GLY A 310 15.33 -13.08 6.61
C GLY A 310 14.46 -11.91 7.02
N SER A 311 13.17 -12.13 7.11
CA SER A 311 12.18 -11.17 7.59
C SER A 311 11.21 -11.86 8.54
N LEU A 312 10.92 -11.20 9.66
CA LEU A 312 9.86 -11.55 10.59
C LEU A 312 8.96 -10.32 10.74
N ARG A 313 7.65 -10.49 10.60
CA ARG A 313 6.68 -9.42 10.80
C ARG A 313 5.47 -9.93 11.56
N ASP A 314 5.19 -9.31 12.69
CA ASP A 314 4.00 -9.58 13.50
C ASP A 314 3.06 -8.36 13.44
N THR A 315 1.77 -8.60 13.29
CA THR A 315 0.74 -7.56 13.23
C THR A 315 -0.46 -7.95 14.06
N LEU A 316 -1.07 -6.97 14.73
CA LEU A 316 -2.26 -7.16 15.54
C LEU A 316 -3.24 -6.03 15.27
N LEU A 317 -4.49 -6.38 14.90
CA LEU A 317 -5.59 -5.45 14.78
C LEU A 317 -6.70 -5.86 15.74
N THR A 318 -7.09 -4.94 16.64
CA THR A 318 -8.15 -5.16 17.63
C THR A 318 -9.05 -3.95 17.74
N GLY A 319 -10.34 -4.19 17.93
CA GLY A 319 -11.32 -3.12 18.17
C GLY A 319 -12.74 -3.53 17.82
N SER A 320 -13.67 -2.64 18.16
CA SER A 320 -15.09 -2.78 17.84
C SER A 320 -15.56 -1.69 16.89
N SER A 321 -16.65 -1.93 16.20
CA SER A 321 -17.30 -0.95 15.35
C SER A 321 -18.78 -1.21 15.24
N SER A 322 -19.57 -0.12 15.19
CA SER A 322 -20.95 -0.11 14.77
C SER A 322 -21.01 0.47 13.36
N ASP A 323 -21.66 -0.21 12.43
CA ASP A 323 -21.74 0.20 11.04
C ASP A 323 -23.02 -0.34 10.36
N ALA A 324 -23.42 0.24 9.22
CA ALA A 324 -24.59 -0.17 8.49
C ALA A 324 -24.59 -1.67 8.19
N GLU A 325 -25.73 -2.34 8.32
CA GLU A 325 -25.88 -3.71 7.80
C GLU A 325 -25.99 -3.64 6.27
N THR A 326 -25.21 -4.44 5.56
CA THR A 326 -25.13 -4.40 4.09
C THR A 326 -25.68 -5.64 3.39
N VAL A 327 -26.06 -6.67 4.14
CA VAL A 327 -26.68 -7.87 3.54
C VAL A 327 -28.08 -7.52 3.02
N PRO A 328 -28.40 -7.74 1.73
CA PRO A 328 -29.64 -7.28 1.10
C PRO A 328 -30.92 -7.66 1.84
N SER A 329 -30.98 -8.86 2.42
CA SER A 329 -32.16 -9.32 3.18
C SER A 329 -32.34 -8.63 4.54
N ARG A 330 -31.35 -7.86 5.00
CA ARG A 330 -31.36 -7.19 6.32
C ARG A 330 -31.06 -5.71 6.23
N GLN A 331 -30.55 -5.32 5.09
CA GLN A 331 -30.12 -3.97 4.79
C GLN A 331 -31.33 -3.07 4.86
N ALA A 332 -31.29 -1.98 5.65
CA ALA A 332 -32.00 -0.84 5.21
C ALA A 332 -32.09 0.35 6.14
N LEU A 333 -32.44 1.42 5.52
CA LEU A 333 -33.22 2.49 6.13
C LEU A 333 -34.61 2.01 6.40
N TYR A 334 -35.16 2.33 7.56
CA TYR A 334 -36.55 2.18 7.87
C TYR A 334 -37.43 3.02 6.93
N GLY A 335 -38.76 2.81 6.96
CA GLY A 335 -39.69 3.49 6.08
C GLY A 335 -39.71 5.02 6.19
N ASP A 336 -39.11 5.58 7.23
CA ASP A 336 -38.88 7.03 7.39
C ASP A 336 -37.77 7.60 6.51
N GLY A 337 -36.96 6.72 5.85
CA GLY A 337 -35.85 7.10 5.01
C GLY A 337 -34.64 7.72 5.77
N ARG A 338 -34.66 7.68 7.12
CA ARG A 338 -33.63 8.30 7.98
C ARG A 338 -33.02 7.33 8.98
N SER A 339 -33.78 6.45 9.54
CA SER A 339 -33.36 5.49 10.55
C SER A 339 -32.60 4.36 9.90
N LEU A 340 -31.29 4.27 10.21
CA LEU A 340 -30.36 3.29 9.65
C LEU A 340 -30.14 2.15 10.65
N SER A 341 -30.45 0.93 10.25
CA SER A 341 -30.15 -0.28 11.00
C SER A 341 -28.64 -0.54 11.03
N ARG A 342 -28.07 -0.83 12.20
CA ARG A 342 -26.64 -1.06 12.38
C ARG A 342 -26.34 -2.46 12.93
N GLN A 343 -25.28 -3.08 12.43
CA GLN A 343 -24.63 -4.20 13.05
C GLN A 343 -23.51 -3.70 13.98
N ARG A 344 -23.09 -4.53 14.92
CA ARG A 344 -21.90 -4.30 15.72
C ARG A 344 -20.91 -5.44 15.53
N ARG A 345 -19.62 -5.11 15.34
CA ARG A 345 -18.54 -6.05 15.07
C ARG A 345 -17.43 -5.85 16.08
N SER A 346 -16.78 -6.95 16.47
CA SER A 346 -15.53 -6.92 17.24
C SER A 346 -14.51 -7.83 16.59
N ARG A 347 -13.26 -7.38 16.52
CA ARG A 347 -12.17 -8.01 15.78
C ARG A 347 -10.97 -8.25 16.68
N TYR A 348 -10.39 -9.43 16.55
CA TYR A 348 -9.06 -9.77 17.01
C TYR A 348 -8.38 -10.50 15.86
N TYR A 349 -7.43 -9.83 15.22
CA TYR A 349 -6.71 -10.34 14.06
C TYR A 349 -5.22 -10.27 14.35
N ASP A 350 -4.61 -11.41 14.63
CA ASP A 350 -3.19 -11.58 14.95
C ASP A 350 -2.51 -12.34 13.82
N ALA A 351 -1.51 -11.74 13.18
CA ALA A 351 -0.81 -12.37 12.08
C ALA A 351 0.70 -12.28 12.24
N SER A 352 1.38 -13.41 11.97
CA SER A 352 2.83 -13.54 11.94
C SER A 352 3.29 -14.03 10.58
N HIS A 353 4.27 -13.36 9.99
CA HIS A 353 4.84 -13.72 8.70
C HIS A 353 6.37 -13.81 8.79
N LYS A 354 6.91 -14.96 8.44
CA LYS A 354 8.34 -15.27 8.44
C LYS A 354 8.78 -15.60 7.03
N VAL A 355 9.85 -14.98 6.55
CA VAL A 355 10.40 -15.21 5.21
C VAL A 355 11.90 -15.40 5.33
N VAL A 356 12.45 -16.40 4.67
CA VAL A 356 13.88 -16.54 4.42
C VAL A 356 14.13 -16.66 2.92
N ARG A 357 15.23 -16.08 2.44
CA ARG A 357 15.56 -16.03 1.02
C ARG A 357 17.05 -16.13 0.81
N ALA A 358 17.44 -16.85 -0.25
CA ALA A 358 18.80 -16.88 -0.78
C ALA A 358 18.75 -16.63 -2.29
N GLU A 359 19.60 -15.73 -2.79
CA GLU A 359 19.68 -15.38 -4.21
C GLU A 359 21.13 -15.26 -4.64
N LEU A 360 21.45 -15.89 -5.76
CA LEU A 360 22.72 -15.73 -6.47
C LEU A 360 22.43 -14.99 -7.78
N ALA A 361 23.07 -13.84 -7.97
CA ALA A 361 23.03 -13.12 -9.23
C ALA A 361 24.43 -13.19 -9.88
N GLY A 362 24.47 -13.38 -11.19
CA GLY A 362 25.71 -13.54 -11.89
C GLY A 362 25.65 -13.13 -13.35
N GLU A 363 26.84 -12.92 -13.91
CA GLU A 363 27.05 -12.60 -15.31
C GLU A 363 28.15 -13.47 -15.90
N PHE A 364 27.87 -14.08 -17.07
CA PHE A 364 28.83 -14.86 -17.83
C PHE A 364 28.53 -14.79 -19.33
N GLU A 365 29.46 -15.24 -20.13
CA GLU A 365 29.34 -15.29 -21.59
C GLU A 365 29.43 -16.72 -22.10
N THR A 366 28.61 -17.04 -23.10
CA THR A 366 28.62 -18.30 -23.83
C THR A 366 28.68 -17.98 -25.33
N ALA A 367 29.78 -18.21 -25.96
CA ALA A 367 30.09 -17.73 -27.33
C ALA A 367 29.87 -16.20 -27.42
N SER A 368 28.94 -15.73 -28.24
CA SER A 368 28.64 -14.30 -28.37
C SER A 368 27.47 -13.83 -27.50
N LEU A 369 26.90 -14.71 -26.69
CA LEU A 369 25.76 -14.41 -25.85
C LEU A 369 26.24 -14.02 -24.44
N ARG A 370 25.74 -12.88 -23.94
CA ARG A 370 25.96 -12.45 -22.57
C ARG A 370 24.73 -12.79 -21.74
N HIS A 371 24.93 -13.59 -20.69
CA HIS A 371 23.92 -14.04 -19.77
C HIS A 371 23.99 -13.24 -18.46
N ARG A 372 22.87 -12.73 -18.02
CA ARG A 372 22.70 -12.17 -16.66
C ARG A 372 21.64 -12.99 -15.93
N VAL A 373 22.12 -13.82 -15.02
CA VAL A 373 21.29 -14.80 -14.32
C VAL A 373 20.95 -14.37 -12.91
N LEU A 374 19.76 -14.76 -12.47
CA LEU A 374 19.32 -14.74 -11.09
C LEU A 374 18.76 -16.12 -10.74
N ILE A 375 19.32 -16.75 -9.74
CA ILE A 375 18.84 -18.03 -9.20
C ILE A 375 18.52 -17.80 -7.73
N GLY A 376 17.35 -18.25 -7.27
CA GLY A 376 16.96 -18.04 -5.89
C GLY A 376 16.03 -19.11 -5.36
N ALA A 377 15.97 -19.15 -4.04
CA ALA A 377 15.01 -19.96 -3.30
C ALA A 377 14.54 -19.16 -2.09
N ASP A 378 13.30 -19.36 -1.72
CA ASP A 378 12.73 -18.81 -0.51
C ASP A 378 11.79 -19.80 0.19
N HIS A 379 11.61 -19.55 1.47
CA HIS A 379 10.58 -20.20 2.27
C HIS A 379 9.85 -19.15 3.06
N ASP A 380 8.51 -19.17 3.01
CA ASP A 380 7.70 -18.31 3.85
C ASP A 380 6.69 -19.14 4.68
N ALA A 381 6.40 -18.63 5.87
CA ALA A 381 5.41 -19.17 6.78
C ALA A 381 4.56 -18.03 7.32
N PHE A 382 3.29 -18.05 6.98
CA PHE A 382 2.30 -17.07 7.43
C PHE A 382 1.29 -17.78 8.32
N THR A 383 1.01 -17.17 9.48
CA THR A 383 -0.03 -17.63 10.41
C THR A 383 -0.96 -16.46 10.66
N TYR A 384 -2.25 -16.71 10.63
CA TYR A 384 -3.29 -15.74 10.89
C TYR A 384 -4.31 -16.31 11.87
N ASP A 385 -4.31 -15.79 13.10
CA ASP A 385 -5.27 -16.13 14.15
C ASP A 385 -6.39 -15.08 14.14
N GLN A 386 -7.60 -15.53 13.92
CA GLN A 386 -8.76 -14.68 13.70
C GLN A 386 -9.88 -15.04 14.66
N VAL A 387 -10.28 -14.06 15.48
CA VAL A 387 -11.55 -14.10 16.20
C VAL A 387 -12.40 -12.91 15.74
N PHE A 388 -13.54 -13.21 15.14
CA PHE A 388 -14.49 -12.21 14.68
C PHE A 388 -15.84 -12.43 15.33
N ARG A 389 -16.36 -11.38 15.97
CA ARG A 389 -17.64 -11.37 16.65
C ARG A 389 -18.57 -10.39 15.98
N ARG A 390 -19.87 -10.69 15.95
CA ARG A 390 -20.87 -9.81 15.34
C ARG A 390 -22.20 -9.90 16.07
N PHE A 391 -22.82 -8.75 16.26
CA PHE A 391 -24.26 -8.60 16.39
C PHE A 391 -24.82 -8.21 15.02
N ARG A 392 -25.88 -8.88 14.61
CA ARG A 392 -26.58 -8.56 13.38
C ARG A 392 -28.03 -8.24 13.73
N PRO A 393 -28.56 -7.06 13.32
CA PRO A 393 -29.94 -6.69 13.60
C PRO A 393 -30.91 -7.66 12.90
N PRO A 394 -32.14 -7.78 13.37
CA PRO A 394 -33.20 -8.50 12.65
C PRO A 394 -33.41 -7.94 11.25
N SER A 395 -34.01 -8.71 10.35
CA SER A 395 -34.46 -8.21 9.06
C SER A 395 -35.55 -7.16 9.26
N LEU A 396 -35.54 -6.08 8.48
CA LEU A 396 -36.61 -5.07 8.49
C LEU A 396 -37.96 -5.66 8.11
N ALA A 397 -38.02 -6.77 7.36
CA ALA A 397 -39.25 -7.49 7.07
C ALA A 397 -39.99 -8.02 8.33
N SER A 398 -39.26 -8.12 9.46
CA SER A 398 -39.85 -8.50 10.76
C SER A 398 -40.31 -7.30 11.61
N ASP A 399 -40.29 -6.09 11.05
CA ASP A 399 -40.66 -4.83 11.71
C ASP A 399 -40.01 -4.65 13.10
N PRO A 400 -38.68 -4.68 13.19
CA PRO A 400 -38.00 -4.58 14.47
C PRO A 400 -38.12 -3.18 15.05
N SER A 401 -38.19 -3.07 16.39
CA SER A 401 -38.10 -1.78 17.07
C SER A 401 -36.75 -1.11 16.82
N ASP A 402 -36.64 0.19 17.05
CA ASP A 402 -35.41 0.98 16.93
C ASP A 402 -34.26 0.38 17.75
N GLU A 403 -34.55 -0.11 18.97
CA GLU A 403 -33.55 -0.75 19.82
C GLU A 403 -33.06 -2.09 19.25
N GLN A 404 -33.98 -2.94 18.76
CA GLN A 404 -33.67 -4.20 18.11
C GLN A 404 -32.85 -3.99 16.83
N GLY A 405 -33.19 -2.95 16.05
CA GLY A 405 -32.46 -2.54 14.86
C GLY A 405 -31.13 -1.85 15.16
N TYR A 406 -30.88 -1.50 16.44
CA TYR A 406 -29.72 -0.68 16.86
C TYR A 406 -29.56 0.57 15.97
N VAL A 407 -30.67 1.28 15.82
CA VAL A 407 -30.88 2.34 14.84
C VAL A 407 -30.09 3.61 15.14
N ILE A 408 -29.63 4.28 14.10
CA ILE A 408 -29.15 5.67 14.16
C ILE A 408 -29.83 6.52 13.08
N ASP A 409 -30.21 7.75 13.41
CA ASP A 409 -30.66 8.72 12.42
C ASP A 409 -29.45 9.25 11.64
N ILE A 410 -29.48 9.14 10.31
CA ILE A 410 -28.36 9.54 9.44
C ILE A 410 -28.22 11.05 9.29
N LEU A 411 -29.29 11.82 9.57
CA LEU A 411 -29.31 13.27 9.45
C LEU A 411 -29.06 13.96 10.80
N ASP A 412 -29.58 13.39 11.90
CA ASP A 412 -29.43 13.92 13.24
C ASP A 412 -29.10 12.81 14.25
N PRO A 413 -27.87 12.27 14.24
CA PRO A 413 -27.50 11.12 15.06
C PRO A 413 -27.48 11.45 16.54
N VAL A 414 -28.15 10.61 17.32
CA VAL A 414 -28.04 10.60 18.80
C VAL A 414 -27.21 9.38 19.21
N TYR A 415 -25.97 9.65 19.60
CA TYR A 415 -25.05 8.59 20.05
C TYR A 415 -25.37 8.15 21.48
N GLY A 416 -25.10 6.86 21.77
CA GLY A 416 -25.37 6.29 23.10
C GLY A 416 -26.87 6.14 23.42
N ARG A 417 -27.76 6.29 22.45
CA ARG A 417 -29.22 6.12 22.63
C ARG A 417 -29.55 4.71 23.13
N PHE A 418 -28.86 3.71 22.62
CA PHE A 418 -29.05 2.31 23.00
C PHE A 418 -27.75 1.76 23.60
N ALA A 419 -27.88 0.74 24.45
CA ALA A 419 -26.73 -0.02 24.94
C ALA A 419 -26.01 -0.71 23.76
N LEU A 420 -24.68 -0.83 23.87
CA LEU A 420 -23.89 -1.53 22.86
C LEU A 420 -24.32 -2.99 22.78
N PRO A 421 -24.83 -3.47 21.63
CA PRO A 421 -25.28 -4.84 21.48
C PRO A 421 -24.19 -5.86 21.76
N GLN A 422 -24.53 -6.95 22.44
CA GLN A 422 -23.63 -8.06 22.69
C GLN A 422 -23.32 -8.78 21.35
N THR A 423 -22.06 -9.10 21.12
CA THR A 423 -21.62 -9.77 19.90
C THR A 423 -21.35 -11.26 20.13
N SER A 424 -21.79 -12.10 19.21
CA SER A 424 -21.52 -13.54 19.21
C SER A 424 -20.34 -13.87 18.30
N VAL A 425 -19.56 -14.91 18.64
CA VAL A 425 -18.46 -15.40 17.79
C VAL A 425 -19.05 -15.96 16.49
N ILE A 426 -18.58 -15.48 15.35
CA ILE A 426 -18.96 -15.99 14.01
C ILE A 426 -17.76 -16.54 13.24
N THR A 427 -16.55 -16.22 13.68
CA THR A 427 -15.31 -16.82 13.18
C THR A 427 -14.35 -16.98 14.36
N ASP A 428 -13.79 -18.16 14.50
CA ASP A 428 -12.71 -18.46 15.44
C ASP A 428 -11.83 -19.54 14.79
N ARG A 429 -10.72 -19.12 14.16
CA ARG A 429 -9.87 -20.02 13.39
C ARG A 429 -8.44 -19.54 13.29
N VAL A 430 -7.54 -20.46 13.01
CA VAL A 430 -6.15 -20.21 12.64
C VAL A 430 -5.89 -20.71 11.23
N ASP A 431 -5.53 -19.78 10.35
CA ASP A 431 -5.08 -20.13 8.99
C ASP A 431 -3.55 -20.10 8.94
N ARG A 432 -2.95 -21.15 8.39
CA ARG A 432 -1.50 -21.28 8.21
C ARG A 432 -1.19 -21.52 6.74
N GLN A 433 -0.26 -20.73 6.21
CA GLN A 433 0.27 -20.92 4.87
C GLN A 433 1.77 -21.12 4.96
N ARG A 434 2.29 -22.15 4.32
CA ARG A 434 3.72 -22.38 4.16
C ARG A 434 4.01 -22.55 2.68
N ALA A 435 4.92 -21.75 2.14
CA ALA A 435 5.35 -21.88 0.77
C ALA A 435 6.87 -22.02 0.69
N THR A 436 7.33 -22.90 -0.18
CA THR A 436 8.73 -23.00 -0.56
C THR A 436 8.80 -22.86 -2.05
N GLY A 437 9.61 -21.91 -2.52
CA GLY A 437 9.79 -21.63 -3.93
C GLY A 437 11.24 -21.67 -4.35
N ALA A 438 11.47 -22.16 -5.57
CA ALA A 438 12.73 -22.02 -6.26
C ALA A 438 12.49 -21.34 -7.60
N TYR A 439 13.35 -20.41 -7.98
CA TYR A 439 13.17 -19.61 -9.19
C TYR A 439 14.49 -19.32 -9.87
N PHE A 440 14.37 -19.08 -11.17
CA PHE A 440 15.48 -18.64 -12.00
C PHE A 440 15.01 -17.58 -12.99
N GLN A 441 15.94 -16.77 -13.43
CA GLN A 441 15.76 -15.82 -14.51
C GLN A 441 17.10 -15.70 -15.24
N ASP A 442 17.05 -15.71 -16.56
CA ASP A 442 18.19 -15.38 -17.39
C ASP A 442 17.80 -14.28 -18.37
N GLN A 443 18.57 -13.21 -18.40
CA GLN A 443 18.45 -12.16 -19.41
C GLN A 443 19.65 -12.27 -20.37
N ILE A 444 19.36 -12.76 -21.54
CA ILE A 444 20.32 -13.08 -22.60
C ILE A 444 20.43 -11.87 -23.52
N THR A 445 21.59 -11.25 -23.59
CA THR A 445 21.90 -10.25 -24.60
C THR A 445 22.45 -10.97 -25.83
N ILE A 446 21.68 -10.90 -26.93
CA ILE A 446 22.01 -11.57 -28.20
C ILE A 446 22.93 -10.68 -29.02
N ASP A 447 22.59 -9.39 -29.09
CA ASP A 447 23.39 -8.35 -29.74
C ASP A 447 23.15 -6.99 -29.08
N ALA A 448 23.68 -5.91 -29.66
CA ALA A 448 23.55 -4.55 -29.13
C ALA A 448 22.08 -4.04 -29.06
N ARG A 449 21.15 -4.72 -29.73
CA ARG A 449 19.73 -4.30 -29.83
C ARG A 449 18.77 -5.26 -29.17
N LEU A 450 19.08 -6.56 -29.17
CA LEU A 450 18.12 -7.61 -28.80
C LEU A 450 18.52 -8.28 -27.49
N GLN A 451 17.61 -8.27 -26.53
CA GLN A 451 17.71 -9.04 -25.29
C GLN A 451 16.44 -9.89 -25.14
N VAL A 452 16.62 -11.11 -24.67
CA VAL A 452 15.56 -12.05 -24.34
C VAL A 452 15.65 -12.41 -22.88
N ARG A 453 14.54 -12.32 -22.16
CA ARG A 453 14.41 -12.78 -20.78
C ARG A 453 13.59 -14.05 -20.75
N ILE A 454 14.09 -15.07 -20.09
CA ILE A 454 13.35 -16.29 -19.75
C ILE A 454 13.48 -16.54 -18.25
N GLY A 455 12.48 -17.13 -17.69
CA GLY A 455 12.51 -17.48 -16.26
C GLY A 455 11.27 -18.23 -15.84
N GLY A 456 11.29 -18.63 -14.60
CA GLY A 456 10.16 -19.32 -14.00
C GLY A 456 10.41 -19.59 -12.51
N ARG A 457 9.32 -19.89 -11.86
CA ARG A 457 9.30 -20.23 -10.44
C ARG A 457 8.45 -21.46 -10.22
N TYR A 458 8.95 -22.38 -9.41
CA TYR A 458 8.20 -23.51 -8.91
C TYR A 458 7.94 -23.33 -7.42
N ASP A 459 6.66 -23.31 -7.06
CA ASP A 459 6.20 -23.18 -5.68
C ASP A 459 5.52 -24.45 -5.18
N ARG A 460 5.79 -24.81 -3.94
CA ARG A 460 5.05 -25.80 -3.17
C ARG A 460 4.38 -25.09 -2.00
N LEU A 461 3.04 -25.04 -2.05
CA LEU A 461 2.19 -24.37 -1.07
C LEU A 461 1.47 -25.40 -0.20
N THR A 462 1.46 -25.20 1.11
CA THR A 462 0.63 -25.92 2.07
C THR A 462 -0.28 -24.91 2.75
N LEU A 463 -1.58 -25.17 2.72
CA LEU A 463 -2.62 -24.43 3.42
C LEU A 463 -3.19 -25.31 4.51
N GLU A 464 -3.37 -24.76 5.70
CA GLU A 464 -3.97 -25.42 6.86
C GLU A 464 -4.93 -24.43 7.50
N THR A 465 -6.14 -24.89 7.82
CA THR A 465 -7.13 -24.13 8.58
C THR A 465 -7.54 -25.00 9.77
N ASP A 466 -7.37 -24.44 10.96
CA ASP A 466 -7.85 -24.99 12.23
C ASP A 466 -9.07 -24.13 12.62
N ASN A 467 -10.26 -24.69 12.42
CA ASN A 467 -11.51 -23.98 12.71
C ASN A 467 -12.01 -24.37 14.11
N ARG A 468 -11.65 -23.56 15.09
CA ARG A 468 -11.99 -23.78 16.51
C ARG A 468 -13.50 -23.65 16.77
N LEU A 469 -14.26 -22.98 15.90
CA LEU A 469 -15.71 -22.83 16.05
C LEU A 469 -16.46 -24.10 15.64
N SER A 470 -16.03 -24.75 14.55
CA SER A 470 -16.65 -25.99 14.05
C SER A 470 -15.93 -27.25 14.52
N GLY A 471 -14.69 -27.16 15.02
CA GLY A 471 -13.84 -28.28 15.36
C GLY A 471 -13.33 -29.05 14.14
N VAL A 472 -13.37 -28.44 12.95
CA VAL A 472 -12.94 -29.08 11.69
C VAL A 472 -11.61 -28.52 11.24
N ASP A 473 -10.61 -29.38 11.11
CA ASP A 473 -9.31 -29.08 10.56
C ASP A 473 -9.25 -29.46 9.08
N SER A 474 -8.66 -28.59 8.29
CA SER A 474 -8.47 -28.80 6.86
C SER A 474 -7.02 -28.56 6.46
N ARG A 475 -6.51 -29.42 5.57
CA ARG A 475 -5.16 -29.28 5.03
C ARG A 475 -5.13 -29.57 3.55
N ARG A 476 -4.45 -28.70 2.77
CA ARG A 476 -4.26 -28.88 1.32
C ARG A 476 -2.85 -28.55 0.91
N ARG A 477 -2.32 -29.34 -0.03
CA ARG A 477 -1.02 -29.05 -0.68
C ARG A 477 -1.25 -28.83 -2.16
N ARG A 478 -0.57 -27.82 -2.71
CA ARG A 478 -0.57 -27.51 -4.14
C ARG A 478 0.86 -27.17 -4.56
N SER A 479 1.16 -27.51 -5.81
CA SER A 479 2.40 -27.08 -6.46
C SER A 479 2.06 -26.41 -7.78
N ARG A 480 2.83 -25.39 -8.14
CA ARG A 480 2.64 -24.67 -9.39
C ARG A 480 3.96 -24.19 -9.95
N PHE A 481 4.09 -24.27 -11.26
CA PHE A 481 5.11 -23.60 -12.02
C PHE A 481 4.52 -22.33 -12.65
N SER A 482 5.21 -21.19 -12.47
CA SER A 482 4.85 -19.87 -13.00
C SER A 482 5.93 -19.43 -13.97
N PRO A 483 5.73 -19.60 -15.29
CA PRO A 483 6.69 -19.17 -16.31
C PRO A 483 6.64 -17.67 -16.52
N GLN A 484 7.78 -17.11 -16.99
CA GLN A 484 7.86 -15.77 -17.56
C GLN A 484 8.76 -15.74 -18.78
N ALA A 485 8.44 -14.87 -19.72
CA ALA A 485 9.26 -14.58 -20.88
C ALA A 485 9.18 -13.08 -21.19
N GLY A 486 10.23 -12.53 -21.74
CA GLY A 486 10.28 -11.13 -22.16
C GLY A 486 11.23 -10.92 -23.32
N LEU A 487 10.95 -9.90 -24.08
CA LEU A 487 11.76 -9.43 -25.20
C LEU A 487 12.01 -7.94 -25.02
N VAL A 488 13.23 -7.51 -25.20
CA VAL A 488 13.63 -6.10 -25.22
C VAL A 488 14.39 -5.84 -26.52
N TYR A 489 13.90 -4.89 -27.30
CA TYR A 489 14.52 -4.52 -28.57
C TYR A 489 14.78 -3.02 -28.65
N ARG A 490 16.06 -2.65 -28.71
CA ARG A 490 16.50 -1.25 -28.84
C ARG A 490 16.29 -0.77 -30.27
N LEU A 491 15.24 0.02 -30.49
CA LEU A 491 14.92 0.64 -31.79
C LEU A 491 15.95 1.71 -32.14
N SER A 492 16.29 2.54 -31.15
CA SER A 492 17.32 3.59 -31.22
C SER A 492 17.89 3.85 -29.83
N THR A 493 18.91 4.70 -29.69
CA THR A 493 19.45 5.05 -28.36
C THR A 493 18.38 5.55 -27.38
N PRO A 494 17.46 6.46 -27.75
CA PRO A 494 16.43 6.93 -26.84
C PRO A 494 15.15 6.07 -26.81
N LEU A 495 15.02 5.01 -27.59
CA LEU A 495 13.77 4.26 -27.74
C LEU A 495 13.97 2.75 -27.73
N THR A 496 13.31 2.09 -26.80
CA THR A 496 13.33 0.62 -26.63
C THR A 496 11.90 0.09 -26.61
N ALA A 497 11.62 -0.90 -27.44
CA ALA A 497 10.38 -1.67 -27.41
C ALA A 497 10.55 -2.91 -26.51
N TYR A 498 9.48 -3.34 -25.87
CA TYR A 498 9.48 -4.58 -25.11
C TYR A 498 8.15 -5.32 -25.23
N ALA A 499 8.19 -6.61 -24.97
CA ALA A 499 7.02 -7.45 -24.78
C ALA A 499 7.28 -8.42 -23.63
N ALA A 500 6.25 -8.77 -22.88
CA ALA A 500 6.33 -9.66 -21.73
C ALA A 500 5.12 -10.57 -21.63
N TYR A 501 5.38 -11.78 -21.19
CA TYR A 501 4.39 -12.77 -20.80
C TYR A 501 4.71 -13.34 -19.43
N GLY A 502 3.70 -13.61 -18.61
CA GLY A 502 3.90 -14.31 -17.36
C GLY A 502 2.62 -14.86 -16.76
N GLN A 503 2.79 -15.88 -15.94
CA GLN A 503 1.72 -16.47 -15.13
C GLN A 503 2.00 -16.28 -13.64
N GLY A 504 0.93 -16.23 -12.86
CA GLY A 504 0.99 -16.14 -11.41
C GLY A 504 -0.13 -16.93 -10.76
N PHE A 505 -0.08 -16.98 -9.43
CA PHE A 505 -1.15 -17.55 -8.64
C PHE A 505 -1.20 -16.93 -7.25
N ARG A 506 -2.34 -17.10 -6.58
CA ARG A 506 -2.57 -16.68 -5.19
C ARG A 506 -3.38 -17.76 -4.47
N ALA A 507 -3.09 -17.97 -3.18
CA ALA A 507 -3.91 -18.85 -2.35
C ALA A 507 -5.34 -18.29 -2.20
N ASN A 508 -6.34 -19.17 -2.28
CA ASN A 508 -7.68 -18.91 -1.80
C ASN A 508 -7.80 -19.47 -0.38
N VAL A 509 -8.44 -18.71 0.52
CA VAL A 509 -8.65 -19.10 1.93
C VAL A 509 -10.09 -19.56 2.12
N GLY A 510 -10.28 -20.55 2.97
CA GLY A 510 -11.58 -21.14 3.31
C GLY A 510 -11.82 -22.47 2.62
N THR A 511 -13.02 -23.00 2.83
CA THR A 511 -13.44 -24.31 2.33
C THR A 511 -14.77 -24.21 1.61
N ASP A 512 -15.02 -25.15 0.69
CA ASP A 512 -16.32 -25.36 0.07
C ASP A 512 -17.31 -26.06 1.04
N ALA A 513 -18.50 -26.35 0.58
CA ALA A 513 -19.53 -27.04 1.36
C ALA A 513 -19.15 -28.46 1.80
N ALA A 514 -18.20 -29.10 1.11
CA ALA A 514 -17.66 -30.41 1.45
C ALA A 514 -16.46 -30.34 2.41
N GLY A 515 -16.07 -29.13 2.85
CA GLY A 515 -14.90 -28.92 3.70
C GLY A 515 -13.56 -28.93 2.95
N ALA A 516 -13.57 -28.97 1.62
CA ALA A 516 -12.35 -28.95 0.81
C ALA A 516 -11.83 -27.52 0.64
N ILE A 517 -10.52 -27.30 0.91
CA ILE A 517 -9.84 -26.03 0.67
C ILE A 517 -9.83 -25.73 -0.83
N PHE A 518 -10.07 -24.48 -1.20
CA PHE A 518 -10.17 -24.03 -2.59
C PHE A 518 -8.88 -24.22 -3.38
N ASP A 519 -9.02 -24.37 -4.70
CA ASP A 519 -7.89 -24.22 -5.61
C ASP A 519 -7.42 -22.77 -5.64
N PRO A 520 -6.11 -22.52 -5.79
CA PRO A 520 -5.57 -21.18 -5.90
C PRO A 520 -6.16 -20.40 -7.08
N GLU A 521 -6.35 -19.10 -6.91
CA GLU A 521 -6.51 -18.20 -8.03
C GLU A 521 -5.32 -18.32 -8.97
N THR A 522 -5.57 -18.22 -10.26
CA THR A 522 -4.54 -18.23 -11.28
C THR A 522 -4.64 -16.98 -12.13
N SER A 523 -3.50 -16.49 -12.58
CA SER A 523 -3.43 -15.30 -13.41
C SER A 523 -2.50 -15.47 -14.59
N GLU A 524 -2.81 -14.75 -15.66
CA GLU A 524 -2.01 -14.64 -16.87
C GLU A 524 -1.95 -13.18 -17.30
N SER A 525 -0.78 -12.76 -17.79
CA SER A 525 -0.53 -11.40 -18.26
C SER A 525 0.26 -11.41 -19.55
N ILE A 526 -0.18 -10.56 -20.48
CA ILE A 526 0.53 -10.18 -21.68
C ILE A 526 0.66 -8.66 -21.66
N GLU A 527 1.87 -8.17 -21.95
CA GLU A 527 2.17 -6.74 -22.00
C GLU A 527 3.11 -6.46 -23.16
N ALA A 528 2.92 -5.32 -23.83
CA ALA A 528 3.88 -4.76 -24.78
C ALA A 528 3.98 -3.25 -24.58
N GLY A 529 5.17 -2.69 -24.78
CA GLY A 529 5.36 -1.28 -24.54
C GLY A 529 6.62 -0.69 -25.18
N LEU A 530 6.72 0.62 -24.99
CA LEU A 530 7.86 1.44 -25.40
C LEU A 530 8.43 2.13 -24.17
N LYS A 531 9.74 2.03 -23.97
CA LYS A 531 10.51 2.85 -23.02
C LYS A 531 11.30 3.86 -23.81
N PHE A 532 11.27 5.10 -23.35
CA PHE A 532 11.95 6.18 -24.06
C PHE A 532 12.65 7.13 -23.08
N THR A 533 13.71 7.74 -23.60
CA THR A 533 14.42 8.83 -22.96
C THR A 533 14.54 9.98 -23.95
N VAL A 534 14.20 11.20 -23.53
CA VAL A 534 14.23 12.39 -24.38
C VAL A 534 14.98 13.52 -23.65
N LEU A 535 15.24 14.61 -24.34
CA LEU A 535 15.99 15.75 -23.81
C LEU A 535 17.37 15.36 -23.24
N GLY A 536 18.12 14.53 -23.96
CA GLY A 536 19.45 14.07 -23.54
C GLY A 536 19.47 13.18 -22.30
N GLY A 537 18.34 12.52 -21.97
CA GLY A 537 18.18 11.67 -20.78
C GLY A 537 17.43 12.33 -19.62
N ALA A 538 17.20 13.65 -19.71
CA ALA A 538 16.54 14.40 -18.64
C ALA A 538 15.08 13.99 -18.38
N LEU A 539 14.39 13.44 -19.37
CA LEU A 539 13.07 12.84 -19.24
C LEU A 539 13.10 11.37 -19.65
N SER A 540 12.48 10.53 -18.86
CA SER A 540 12.26 9.12 -19.18
C SER A 540 10.78 8.76 -19.02
N GLY A 541 10.33 7.81 -19.85
CA GLY A 541 8.93 7.38 -19.77
C GLY A 541 8.70 5.99 -20.33
N THR A 542 7.50 5.49 -20.08
CA THR A 542 7.00 4.20 -20.55
C THR A 542 5.58 4.37 -21.08
N LEU A 543 5.32 3.83 -22.27
CA LEU A 543 3.98 3.62 -22.81
C LEU A 543 3.76 2.11 -22.89
N ALA A 544 2.72 1.58 -22.25
CA ALA A 544 2.44 0.15 -22.19
C ALA A 544 0.99 -0.15 -22.52
N ALA A 545 0.75 -1.23 -23.26
CA ALA A 545 -0.56 -1.85 -23.42
C ALA A 545 -0.53 -3.25 -22.82
N PHE A 546 -1.60 -3.64 -22.11
CA PHE A 546 -1.63 -4.91 -21.40
C PHE A 546 -2.99 -5.58 -21.41
N GLN A 547 -3.00 -6.89 -21.22
CA GLN A 547 -4.16 -7.68 -20.88
C GLN A 547 -3.81 -8.66 -19.75
N LEU A 548 -4.64 -8.66 -18.73
CA LEU A 548 -4.54 -9.51 -17.54
C LEU A 548 -5.82 -10.34 -17.43
N THR A 549 -5.69 -11.61 -17.11
CA THR A 549 -6.82 -12.49 -16.82
C THR A 549 -6.62 -13.14 -15.45
N LYS A 550 -7.73 -13.38 -14.76
CA LYS A 550 -7.79 -14.00 -13.46
C LYS A 550 -8.87 -15.08 -13.45
N ALA A 551 -8.57 -16.24 -12.94
CA ALA A 551 -9.49 -17.37 -12.83
C ALA A 551 -9.46 -17.97 -11.42
N ASN A 552 -10.45 -18.80 -11.10
CA ASN A 552 -10.69 -19.39 -9.78
C ASN A 552 -10.95 -18.32 -8.70
N VAL A 553 -11.59 -17.21 -9.08
CA VAL A 553 -12.06 -16.20 -8.13
C VAL A 553 -13.19 -16.80 -7.29
N LEU A 554 -13.18 -16.55 -5.98
CA LEU A 554 -14.24 -17.04 -5.10
C LEU A 554 -15.56 -16.39 -5.42
N ALA A 555 -16.60 -17.20 -5.50
CA ALA A 555 -17.99 -16.80 -5.69
C ALA A 555 -18.90 -17.62 -4.78
N THR A 556 -20.09 -17.15 -4.46
CA THR A 556 -21.09 -17.90 -3.70
C THR A 556 -21.47 -19.20 -4.41
N ASP A 557 -21.54 -20.32 -3.67
CA ASP A 557 -22.05 -21.59 -4.19
C ASP A 557 -23.58 -21.46 -4.42
N PRO A 558 -24.08 -21.60 -5.66
CA PRO A 558 -25.51 -21.47 -5.94
C PRO A 558 -26.37 -22.57 -5.28
N ASN A 559 -25.77 -23.73 -4.97
CA ASN A 559 -26.44 -24.85 -4.35
C ASN A 559 -26.34 -24.83 -2.82
N ALA A 560 -25.35 -24.10 -2.28
CA ALA A 560 -25.10 -23.96 -0.85
C ALA A 560 -24.65 -22.53 -0.53
N PRO A 561 -25.57 -21.53 -0.47
CA PRO A 561 -25.24 -20.09 -0.39
C PRO A 561 -24.44 -19.66 0.83
N ALA A 562 -24.29 -20.51 1.84
CA ALA A 562 -23.40 -20.27 2.99
C ALA A 562 -21.91 -20.54 2.67
N TYR A 563 -21.63 -21.11 1.51
CA TYR A 563 -20.29 -21.51 1.09
C TYR A 563 -19.88 -20.83 -0.23
N SER A 564 -18.62 -20.97 -0.59
CA SER A 564 -18.06 -20.41 -1.83
C SER A 564 -17.54 -21.51 -2.75
N LEU A 565 -17.41 -21.17 -4.03
CA LEU A 565 -16.73 -21.97 -5.06
C LEU A 565 -15.67 -21.12 -5.76
N ALA A 566 -14.57 -21.73 -6.17
CA ALA A 566 -13.50 -21.07 -6.91
C ALA A 566 -13.75 -21.16 -8.43
N ILE A 567 -14.77 -20.46 -8.94
CA ILE A 567 -15.27 -20.53 -10.33
C ILE A 567 -15.26 -19.19 -11.08
N GLY A 568 -15.03 -18.10 -10.36
CA GLY A 568 -15.08 -16.76 -10.95
C GLY A 568 -13.94 -16.49 -11.93
N LYS A 569 -14.20 -15.62 -12.91
CA LYS A 569 -13.20 -15.10 -13.86
C LYS A 569 -13.32 -13.61 -13.97
N ALA A 570 -12.18 -12.92 -14.12
CA ALA A 570 -12.12 -11.47 -14.36
C ALA A 570 -11.02 -11.16 -15.39
N ARG A 571 -11.16 -10.05 -16.08
CA ARG A 571 -10.18 -9.54 -17.04
C ARG A 571 -9.97 -8.05 -16.81
N SER A 572 -8.73 -7.60 -16.97
CA SER A 572 -8.39 -6.19 -17.09
C SER A 572 -7.49 -5.99 -18.30
N ARG A 573 -7.77 -4.98 -19.10
CA ARG A 573 -6.93 -4.55 -20.22
C ARG A 573 -6.84 -3.03 -20.22
N GLY A 574 -5.76 -2.51 -20.77
CA GLY A 574 -5.59 -1.07 -20.76
C GLY A 574 -4.35 -0.57 -21.44
N VAL A 575 -4.22 0.75 -21.39
CA VAL A 575 -3.03 1.49 -21.85
C VAL A 575 -2.58 2.40 -20.74
N GLU A 576 -1.28 2.44 -20.51
CA GLU A 576 -0.65 3.25 -19.47
C GLU A 576 0.47 4.09 -20.05
N PHE A 577 0.62 5.29 -19.52
CA PHE A 577 1.69 6.22 -19.84
C PHE A 577 2.28 6.77 -18.55
N ASP A 578 3.58 6.60 -18.35
CA ASP A 578 4.34 7.18 -17.25
C ASP A 578 5.48 8.02 -17.81
N LEU A 579 5.69 9.21 -17.26
CA LEU A 579 6.77 10.14 -17.60
C LEU A 579 7.32 10.77 -16.33
N GLY A 580 8.64 10.80 -16.18
CA GLY A 580 9.32 11.44 -15.05
C GLY A 580 10.65 12.02 -15.44
N GLY A 581 11.11 13.03 -14.71
CA GLY A 581 12.41 13.67 -14.91
C GLY A 581 12.36 15.18 -14.82
N HIS A 582 13.31 15.85 -15.50
CA HIS A 582 13.50 17.30 -15.43
C HIS A 582 13.34 17.95 -16.81
N LEU A 583 12.54 19.00 -16.85
CA LEU A 583 12.43 19.90 -18.00
C LEU A 583 13.53 20.98 -17.96
N PRO A 584 13.85 21.62 -19.11
CA PRO A 584 14.71 22.79 -19.13
C PRO A 584 14.23 23.87 -18.12
N GLY A 585 15.17 24.49 -17.42
CA GLY A 585 14.86 25.45 -16.35
C GLY A 585 14.64 24.84 -14.98
N GLY A 586 15.01 23.56 -14.78
CA GLY A 586 14.97 22.89 -13.46
C GLY A 586 13.56 22.58 -12.95
N ILE A 587 12.60 22.37 -13.86
CA ILE A 587 11.25 21.94 -13.51
C ILE A 587 11.21 20.43 -13.49
N GLU A 588 11.02 19.85 -12.30
CA GLU A 588 10.72 18.41 -12.14
C GLU A 588 9.30 18.14 -12.60
N VAL A 589 9.10 17.07 -13.35
CA VAL A 589 7.80 16.64 -13.84
C VAL A 589 7.58 15.15 -13.55
N LEU A 590 6.38 14.82 -13.07
CA LEU A 590 5.86 13.47 -12.97
C LEU A 590 4.47 13.45 -13.61
N VAL A 591 4.25 12.56 -14.57
CA VAL A 591 2.93 12.34 -15.19
C VAL A 591 2.68 10.84 -15.24
N SER A 592 1.50 10.43 -14.79
CA SER A 592 1.04 9.05 -14.91
C SER A 592 -0.42 9.06 -15.39
N TYR A 593 -0.72 8.31 -16.44
CA TYR A 593 -2.05 8.14 -16.99
C TYR A 593 -2.34 6.66 -17.20
N ALA A 594 -3.57 6.24 -16.89
CA ALA A 594 -4.06 4.90 -17.17
C ALA A 594 -5.48 4.92 -17.73
N TYR A 595 -5.67 4.18 -18.81
CA TYR A 595 -6.98 3.73 -19.26
C TYR A 595 -7.14 2.26 -18.87
N LEU A 596 -8.20 1.93 -18.11
CA LEU A 596 -8.44 0.61 -17.57
C LEU A 596 -9.85 0.13 -17.94
N ASP A 597 -9.95 -1.04 -18.58
CA ASP A 597 -11.20 -1.76 -18.83
C ASP A 597 -11.15 -3.08 -18.04
N ALA A 598 -11.64 -3.02 -16.81
CA ALA A 598 -11.60 -4.12 -15.85
C ALA A 598 -13.03 -4.62 -15.57
N GLU A 599 -13.30 -5.90 -15.87
CA GLU A 599 -14.63 -6.49 -15.86
C GLU A 599 -14.66 -7.94 -15.37
N ALA A 600 -15.80 -8.37 -14.85
CA ALA A 600 -16.11 -9.77 -14.63
C ALA A 600 -16.29 -10.52 -15.97
N ARG A 601 -15.88 -11.79 -16.02
CA ARG A 601 -15.97 -12.64 -17.23
C ARG A 601 -16.81 -13.90 -17.01
N SER A 602 -17.31 -14.11 -15.81
CA SER A 602 -18.25 -15.19 -15.48
C SER A 602 -19.41 -14.63 -14.66
N ARG A 603 -20.56 -15.28 -14.79
CA ARG A 603 -21.69 -15.04 -13.90
C ARG A 603 -21.35 -15.64 -12.54
N MET A 604 -21.47 -14.86 -11.47
CA MET A 604 -21.18 -15.29 -10.12
C MET A 604 -21.93 -14.44 -9.11
N GLN A 605 -21.95 -14.87 -7.85
CA GLN A 605 -22.46 -14.07 -6.75
C GLN A 605 -21.34 -13.75 -5.79
N ASP A 606 -21.24 -12.49 -5.36
CA ASP A 606 -20.24 -12.03 -4.40
C ASP A 606 -20.36 -12.82 -3.08
N PRO A 607 -19.28 -13.42 -2.56
CA PRO A 607 -19.36 -14.26 -1.37
C PRO A 607 -19.58 -13.48 -0.07
N ASN A 608 -19.28 -12.17 -0.05
CA ASN A 608 -19.41 -11.36 1.15
C ASN A 608 -20.76 -10.66 1.26
N PHE A 609 -21.29 -10.16 0.13
CA PHE A 609 -22.48 -9.32 0.08
C PHE A 609 -23.62 -9.95 -0.71
N GLN A 610 -23.39 -11.10 -1.36
CA GLN A 610 -24.39 -11.85 -2.13
C GLN A 610 -24.98 -11.09 -3.34
N PHE A 611 -24.28 -10.06 -3.84
CA PHE A 611 -24.69 -9.36 -5.06
C PHE A 611 -24.41 -10.21 -6.30
N GLN A 612 -25.35 -10.18 -7.24
CA GLN A 612 -25.18 -10.84 -8.53
C GLN A 612 -24.20 -10.06 -9.40
N ILE A 613 -23.21 -10.75 -9.95
CA ILE A 613 -22.20 -10.23 -10.89
C ILE A 613 -22.41 -10.93 -12.23
N ASN A 614 -22.46 -10.18 -13.32
CA ASN A 614 -22.62 -10.71 -14.67
C ASN A 614 -21.36 -10.49 -15.52
N PRO A 615 -21.13 -11.30 -16.55
CA PRO A 615 -20.07 -11.03 -17.51
C PRO A 615 -20.23 -9.64 -18.14
N GLY A 616 -19.15 -8.84 -18.12
CA GLY A 616 -19.13 -7.46 -18.59
C GLY A 616 -19.36 -6.42 -17.48
N ASP A 617 -19.78 -6.81 -16.29
CA ASP A 617 -19.89 -5.88 -15.17
C ASP A 617 -18.51 -5.33 -14.79
N PRO A 618 -18.34 -4.00 -14.66
CA PRO A 618 -17.08 -3.41 -14.26
C PRO A 618 -16.71 -3.81 -12.83
N LEU A 619 -15.41 -3.85 -12.54
CA LEU A 619 -14.94 -4.07 -11.17
C LEU A 619 -15.13 -2.82 -10.30
N VAL A 620 -15.51 -3.03 -9.02
CA VAL A 620 -15.82 -1.96 -8.06
C VAL A 620 -14.62 -1.06 -7.82
N ASN A 621 -14.90 0.25 -7.72
CA ASN A 621 -13.93 1.33 -7.48
C ASN A 621 -12.90 1.54 -8.59
N ILE A 622 -12.98 0.85 -9.73
CA ILE A 622 -12.02 0.98 -10.82
C ILE A 622 -12.53 1.99 -11.87
N PRO A 623 -11.90 3.16 -12.01
CA PRO A 623 -12.24 4.13 -13.06
C PRO A 623 -11.66 3.68 -14.42
N ARG A 624 -12.32 4.04 -15.51
CA ARG A 624 -11.74 3.85 -16.85
C ARG A 624 -10.57 4.78 -17.14
N HIS A 625 -10.60 5.99 -16.59
CA HIS A 625 -9.56 6.99 -16.76
C HIS A 625 -9.03 7.45 -15.39
N ASN A 626 -7.73 7.41 -15.23
CA ASN A 626 -7.01 7.93 -14.09
C ASN A 626 -5.81 8.74 -14.60
N LEU A 627 -5.57 9.92 -14.01
CA LEU A 627 -4.45 10.80 -14.35
C LEU A 627 -3.88 11.40 -13.08
N ALA A 628 -2.57 11.31 -12.92
CA ALA A 628 -1.81 12.01 -11.89
C ALA A 628 -0.72 12.85 -12.54
N MET A 629 -0.56 14.08 -12.09
CA MET A 629 0.50 14.98 -12.53
C MET A 629 1.09 15.71 -11.33
N GLN A 630 2.40 15.92 -11.34
CA GLN A 630 3.09 16.76 -10.38
C GLN A 630 4.18 17.54 -11.10
N LEU A 631 4.28 18.83 -10.76
CA LEU A 631 5.34 19.73 -11.19
C LEU A 631 5.97 20.35 -9.95
N ALA A 632 7.28 20.45 -9.93
CA ALA A 632 8.01 21.14 -8.88
C ALA A 632 9.16 21.93 -9.49
N LYS A 633 9.49 23.08 -8.90
CA LYS A 633 10.61 23.92 -9.33
C LYS A 633 11.40 24.41 -8.13
N ALA A 634 12.69 24.14 -8.16
CA ALA A 634 13.64 24.78 -7.25
C ALA A 634 13.86 26.22 -7.65
N LEU A 635 13.92 27.12 -6.69
CA LEU A 635 14.06 28.56 -6.82
C LEU A 635 15.13 29.06 -5.85
N THR A 636 15.76 30.19 -6.19
CA THR A 636 16.60 30.92 -5.25
C THR A 636 15.97 32.28 -4.99
N ILE A 637 15.67 32.60 -3.74
CA ILE A 637 15.09 33.88 -3.32
C ILE A 637 16.14 34.61 -2.49
N GLY A 638 16.79 35.61 -3.11
CA GLY A 638 17.99 36.20 -2.54
C GLY A 638 19.13 35.17 -2.51
N ASN A 639 19.61 34.80 -1.32
CA ASN A 639 20.62 33.74 -1.09
C ASN A 639 20.03 32.46 -0.49
N ARG A 640 18.69 32.32 -0.45
CA ARG A 640 17.98 31.21 0.19
C ARG A 640 17.41 30.27 -0.84
N GLN A 641 17.54 28.97 -0.60
CA GLN A 641 16.90 27.96 -1.40
C GLN A 641 15.40 27.92 -1.09
N ALA A 642 14.62 27.82 -2.15
CA ALA A 642 13.18 27.70 -2.06
C ALA A 642 12.67 26.70 -3.10
N GLN A 643 11.47 26.21 -2.89
CA GLN A 643 10.81 25.34 -3.84
C GLN A 643 9.31 25.63 -3.87
N ILE A 644 8.72 25.51 -5.05
CA ILE A 644 7.27 25.53 -5.24
C ILE A 644 6.86 24.38 -6.13
N GLY A 645 5.68 23.82 -5.89
CA GLY A 645 5.14 22.78 -6.73
C GLY A 645 3.63 22.71 -6.69
N ALA A 646 3.09 22.03 -7.68
CA ALA A 646 1.66 21.77 -7.81
C ALA A 646 1.43 20.34 -8.30
N GLY A 647 0.34 19.73 -7.86
CA GLY A 647 -0.08 18.42 -8.30
C GLY A 647 -1.57 18.40 -8.64
N MET A 648 -1.94 17.50 -9.54
CA MET A 648 -3.31 17.24 -9.96
C MET A 648 -3.55 15.73 -9.99
N GLN A 649 -4.72 15.29 -9.54
CA GLN A 649 -5.22 13.95 -9.70
C GLN A 649 -6.63 13.99 -10.26
N HIS A 650 -6.89 13.23 -11.32
CA HIS A 650 -8.23 13.05 -11.89
C HIS A 650 -8.60 11.58 -11.88
N LEU A 651 -9.73 11.22 -11.26
CA LEU A 651 -10.36 9.91 -11.36
C LEU A 651 -11.71 10.04 -12.08
N GLY A 652 -11.90 9.20 -13.10
CA GLY A 652 -13.18 9.08 -13.80
C GLY A 652 -14.30 8.48 -12.93
N LYS A 653 -15.52 8.47 -13.46
CA LYS A 653 -16.65 7.75 -12.87
C LYS A 653 -16.30 6.26 -12.73
N ARG A 654 -16.79 5.63 -11.66
CA ARG A 654 -16.52 4.23 -11.36
C ARG A 654 -17.66 3.56 -10.61
N LEU A 655 -17.79 2.26 -10.78
CA LEU A 655 -18.80 1.48 -10.06
C LEU A 655 -18.55 1.57 -8.55
N GLY A 656 -19.61 1.85 -7.79
CA GLY A 656 -19.57 1.99 -6.33
C GLY A 656 -20.10 0.77 -5.58
N GLU A 657 -20.84 -0.09 -6.25
CA GLU A 657 -21.38 -1.32 -5.67
C GLU A 657 -21.44 -2.40 -6.74
N THR A 658 -20.95 -3.58 -6.42
CA THR A 658 -20.96 -4.74 -7.30
C THR A 658 -22.39 -5.13 -7.69
N GLY A 659 -22.64 -5.38 -8.99
CA GLY A 659 -23.94 -5.86 -9.48
C GLY A 659 -25.07 -4.83 -9.44
N SER A 660 -24.76 -3.54 -9.32
CA SER A 660 -25.74 -2.44 -9.31
C SER A 660 -25.34 -1.33 -10.29
N ASP A 661 -26.22 -0.32 -10.43
CA ASP A 661 -25.98 0.89 -11.21
C ASP A 661 -25.40 2.05 -10.37
N PHE A 662 -25.06 1.79 -9.11
CA PHE A 662 -24.54 2.81 -8.22
C PHE A 662 -23.14 3.26 -8.63
N MET A 663 -23.01 4.50 -9.10
CA MET A 663 -21.76 5.06 -9.61
C MET A 663 -21.21 6.14 -8.69
N LEU A 664 -19.96 6.02 -8.30
CA LEU A 664 -19.21 7.13 -7.71
C LEU A 664 -18.88 8.18 -8.78
N PRO A 665 -19.11 9.47 -8.50
CA PRO A 665 -18.83 10.56 -9.44
C PRO A 665 -17.32 10.69 -9.73
N ALA A 666 -16.99 11.20 -10.91
CA ALA A 666 -15.62 11.62 -11.23
C ALA A 666 -15.22 12.82 -10.36
N HIS A 667 -13.92 12.97 -10.13
CA HIS A 667 -13.39 14.14 -9.43
C HIS A 667 -11.99 14.50 -9.91
N THR A 668 -11.64 15.78 -9.71
CA THR A 668 -10.29 16.30 -9.92
C THR A 668 -9.85 17.04 -8.68
N LEU A 669 -8.70 16.66 -8.15
CA LEU A 669 -8.09 17.27 -6.98
C LEU A 669 -6.82 18.00 -7.35
N PHE A 670 -6.62 19.16 -6.76
CA PHE A 670 -5.39 19.94 -6.92
C PHE A 670 -4.69 20.08 -5.58
N ARG A 671 -3.37 20.03 -5.63
CA ARG A 671 -2.49 20.26 -4.49
C ARG A 671 -1.47 21.33 -4.86
N VAL A 672 -1.11 22.17 -3.91
CA VAL A 672 0.06 23.04 -3.98
C VAL A 672 0.94 22.82 -2.77
N PHE A 673 2.24 22.94 -2.95
CA PHE A 673 3.22 22.76 -1.88
C PHE A 673 4.43 23.66 -2.13
N GLY A 674 5.20 23.90 -1.09
CA GLY A 674 6.43 24.67 -1.21
C GLY A 674 7.22 24.67 0.07
N SER A 675 8.46 25.11 -0.06
CA SER A 675 9.36 25.30 1.06
C SER A 675 10.30 26.47 0.80
N VAL A 676 10.84 27.03 1.86
CA VAL A 676 11.86 28.05 1.81
C VAL A 676 12.79 27.93 3.00
N GLU A 677 14.09 28.02 2.74
CA GLU A 677 15.10 28.09 3.78
C GLU A 677 15.04 29.46 4.45
N VAL A 678 14.66 29.49 5.73
CA VAL A 678 14.48 30.75 6.51
C VAL A 678 15.74 31.15 7.25
N MET A 679 16.54 30.17 7.65
CA MET A 679 17.87 30.32 8.27
C MET A 679 18.72 29.13 7.80
N ASP A 680 20.04 29.25 7.93
CA ASP A 680 20.93 28.12 7.65
C ASP A 680 20.45 26.89 8.41
N ARG A 681 20.27 25.77 7.68
CA ARG A 681 19.77 24.49 8.21
C ARG A 681 18.29 24.46 8.64
N PHE A 682 17.53 25.57 8.52
CA PHE A 682 16.12 25.61 8.86
C PHE A 682 15.25 25.92 7.63
N GLU A 683 14.33 25.06 7.34
CA GLU A 683 13.40 25.14 6.22
C GLU A 683 11.95 25.24 6.74
N LEU A 684 11.25 26.29 6.33
CA LEU A 684 9.80 26.41 6.48
C LEU A 684 9.15 25.69 5.29
N PHE A 685 8.21 24.80 5.51
CA PHE A 685 7.51 24.08 4.45
C PHE A 685 6.02 24.03 4.70
N GLY A 686 5.24 23.89 3.61
CA GLY A 686 3.80 23.76 3.73
C GLY A 686 3.14 23.19 2.50
N SER A 687 1.92 22.74 2.64
CA SER A 687 1.11 22.22 1.54
C SER A 687 -0.38 22.48 1.75
N VAL A 688 -1.12 22.60 0.65
CA VAL A 688 -2.58 22.62 0.63
C VAL A 688 -3.06 21.54 -0.33
N ALA A 689 -3.73 20.53 0.17
CA ALA A 689 -4.38 19.49 -0.61
C ALA A 689 -5.86 19.83 -0.82
N ASN A 690 -6.44 19.31 -1.92
CA ASN A 690 -7.80 19.64 -2.36
C ASN A 690 -8.03 21.16 -2.38
N LEU A 691 -7.18 21.88 -3.09
CA LEU A 691 -7.09 23.35 -3.10
C LEU A 691 -8.45 24.06 -3.33
N PHE A 692 -9.30 23.49 -4.17
CA PHE A 692 -10.59 24.07 -4.54
C PHE A 692 -11.76 23.52 -3.73
N ASP A 693 -11.50 22.76 -2.65
CA ASP A 693 -12.49 22.14 -1.77
C ASP A 693 -13.52 21.27 -2.50
N ALA A 694 -13.08 20.53 -3.51
CA ALA A 694 -13.95 19.63 -4.25
C ALA A 694 -14.56 18.58 -3.32
N HIS A 695 -15.85 18.27 -3.52
CA HIS A 695 -16.52 17.14 -2.91
C HIS A 695 -16.17 15.88 -3.71
N TRP A 696 -15.57 14.89 -3.06
CA TRP A 696 -15.13 13.66 -3.68
C TRP A 696 -15.29 12.46 -2.75
N TYR A 697 -15.27 11.28 -3.31
CA TYR A 697 -15.47 10.02 -2.59
C TYR A 697 -14.32 9.08 -2.93
N ALA A 698 -13.65 8.57 -1.92
CA ALA A 698 -12.45 7.77 -2.10
C ALA A 698 -12.77 6.38 -2.65
N ASN A 699 -13.78 5.74 -2.07
CA ASN A 699 -14.25 4.40 -2.43
C ASN A 699 -15.63 4.13 -1.86
N SER A 700 -16.23 2.99 -2.21
CA SER A 700 -17.46 2.48 -1.57
C SER A 700 -17.51 0.96 -1.68
N TYR A 701 -18.42 0.36 -0.91
CA TYR A 701 -18.90 -1.00 -1.12
C TYR A 701 -20.36 -1.03 -1.58
N SER A 702 -21.14 -0.04 -1.11
CA SER A 702 -22.55 0.13 -1.42
C SER A 702 -22.95 1.58 -1.14
N PRO A 703 -24.17 2.03 -1.51
CA PRO A 703 -24.71 3.31 -1.09
C PRO A 703 -24.70 3.54 0.43
N LEU A 704 -24.67 2.47 1.22
CA LEU A 704 -24.61 2.54 2.69
C LEU A 704 -23.19 2.65 3.27
N TRP A 705 -22.16 2.47 2.47
CA TRP A 705 -20.75 2.52 2.88
C TRP A 705 -19.92 3.31 1.87
N VAL A 706 -20.15 4.59 1.79
CA VAL A 706 -19.41 5.51 0.91
C VAL A 706 -18.39 6.29 1.72
N GLN A 707 -17.12 6.16 1.40
CA GLN A 707 -16.03 6.87 2.06
C GLN A 707 -15.85 8.26 1.47
N PRO A 708 -16.26 9.35 2.15
CA PRO A 708 -16.04 10.70 1.66
C PRO A 708 -14.55 11.05 1.73
N GLY A 709 -14.10 11.83 0.75
CA GLY A 709 -12.77 12.36 0.73
C GLY A 709 -12.64 13.65 1.56
N ALA A 710 -11.41 13.93 2.01
CA ALA A 710 -11.13 15.10 2.81
C ALA A 710 -11.42 16.42 2.07
N PRO A 711 -11.97 17.44 2.76
CA PRO A 711 -12.06 18.80 2.24
C PRO A 711 -10.66 19.40 2.03
N ARG A 712 -10.60 20.69 1.68
CA ARG A 712 -9.32 21.41 1.62
C ARG A 712 -8.58 21.28 2.94
N THR A 713 -7.31 20.85 2.86
CA THR A 713 -6.46 20.52 4.00
C THR A 713 -5.15 21.27 3.89
N GLY A 714 -4.77 22.00 4.91
CA GLY A 714 -3.49 22.72 4.97
C GLY A 714 -2.56 22.12 6.01
N THR A 715 -1.24 22.20 5.73
CA THR A 715 -0.18 21.91 6.69
C THR A 715 0.91 22.98 6.60
N LEU A 716 1.52 23.32 7.72
CA LEU A 716 2.70 24.17 7.82
C LEU A 716 3.67 23.57 8.82
N GLY A 717 4.94 23.56 8.52
CA GLY A 717 5.96 22.96 9.39
C GLY A 717 7.33 23.61 9.26
N LEU A 718 8.16 23.32 10.23
CA LEU A 718 9.57 23.71 10.28
C LEU A 718 10.42 22.43 10.32
N ARG A 719 11.47 22.41 9.52
CA ARG A 719 12.46 21.33 9.46
C ARG A 719 13.85 21.89 9.76
N ALA A 720 14.58 21.18 10.61
CA ALA A 720 16.00 21.40 10.85
C ALA A 720 16.81 20.28 10.15
N ARG A 721 17.95 20.61 9.55
CA ARG A 721 18.94 19.66 8.99
C ARG A 721 20.28 19.87 9.66
N PHE A 722 21.04 18.83 9.95
CA PHE A 722 22.32 18.86 10.62
C PHE A 722 23.23 17.69 10.25
#